data_0ab71c488e01da7ed146a73b7e1e3139
#
_entry.id   0ab71c488e01da7ed146a73b7e1e3139
#
_cell.length_a   1.000
_cell.length_b   1.000
_cell.length_c   1.000
_cell.angle_alpha   90.00
_cell.angle_beta   90.00
_cell.angle_gamma   90.00
#
_symmetry.space_group_name_H-M   'P 1'
#
loop_
_entity.id
_entity.type
_entity.pdbx_description
1 polymer ?
#
loop_
_entity_poly.entity_id
_entity_poly.type
_entity_poly.pdbx_seq_one_letter_code
_entity_poly.pdbx_strand_id
1 'polypeptide(L)'
;MLVFNPEYIDRPPERLPRLGVLLLLLWITLPLAFALPVGVIVVFGVLWLIQLGLTLIGSRGLPAWATAIGGLAVFGFVFSQLGTFLGSEGGSALLLLLVLLKTYESRVLRDWHILLTAMVFLMGATVLLNQGMFIGLWLLAGLFGTATCIALFNMPLRLAVRHAATALLLTLPLAAVLFIAVPRMSEPLWRIPQPPKPGQAQTGLSDTMQPGSISNLVQSNELAFNATFDGGYTPNPADLYWRAITMSQFDGEQWRADDDELPTRADTAYTQTIVSYSIIMRDEQGRIPALDYPIINFNADNARSKMRFAEGHTIRVRSHDGLRRFVLRAAIGNRLPEKLSPSRQRQLSRLPGYSNQRIRSLARQLRSQSANTADFVNRTLAYYRTQSFAYTLNPPLDRSPDRIDNFVFDNRRGFCEHYAESFVAIMRAAGVPARVVTGYQGGEYNPDGGFWQVRGKDAHAWAEVWLPEEEAWLRVDPTAAVSSNRIEQGLSSVLEVGEQELVAGSGNWQWWSKLSAEGQFYWQQWVVNYDSSSQQSLFRSLGLGGFNLLSLLVFLLIGGTLAVIPLWLWWRRSSRRYANLLEEGFARIKERLLDVEGIDPAALGPTETADILREQECLSPELESLLAQYERWNYADDGLPPKAAQKRWYRQCCRAVRKVKL
;
A
#
# COMPACT_ATOMS: atom_id res chain seq x y z
N MET A 1 -22.32 4.97 31.13
CA MET A 1 -22.11 6.40 31.31
C MET A 1 -20.80 6.54 32.03
N LEU A 2 -19.67 6.82 31.35
CA LEU A 2 -18.41 7.15 32.00
C LEU A 2 -18.63 8.54 32.64
N VAL A 3 -18.88 8.55 33.93
CA VAL A 3 -18.89 9.80 34.70
C VAL A 3 -17.46 10.35 34.60
N PHE A 4 -17.27 11.45 33.91
CA PHE A 4 -16.04 12.22 33.90
C PHE A 4 -15.88 12.82 35.29
N ASN A 5 -15.29 12.06 36.22
CA ASN A 5 -14.90 12.59 37.51
C ASN A 5 -13.63 13.43 37.30
N PRO A 6 -13.67 14.77 37.47
CA PRO A 6 -12.52 15.64 37.25
C PRO A 6 -11.30 15.25 38.11
N GLU A 7 -11.48 14.77 39.31
CA GLU A 7 -10.39 14.30 40.14
C GLU A 7 -9.63 13.08 39.61
N TYR A 8 -10.29 12.27 38.78
CA TYR A 8 -9.68 11.11 38.15
C TYR A 8 -8.79 11.51 36.98
N ILE A 9 -9.20 12.48 36.18
CA ILE A 9 -8.51 12.93 34.96
C ILE A 9 -7.18 13.63 35.29
N ASP A 10 -7.10 14.28 36.44
CA ASP A 10 -5.92 15.03 36.88
C ASP A 10 -4.89 14.19 37.69
N ARG A 11 -5.12 12.87 37.81
CA ARG A 11 -4.14 11.97 38.44
C ARG A 11 -2.93 11.71 37.52
N PRO A 12 -1.71 11.64 38.09
CA PRO A 12 -0.55 11.21 37.33
C PRO A 12 -0.64 9.69 37.05
N PRO A 13 -0.41 9.23 35.82
CA PRO A 13 -0.45 7.80 35.50
C PRO A 13 0.74 7.05 36.14
N GLU A 14 0.55 5.77 36.41
CA GLU A 14 1.60 4.86 36.86
C GLU A 14 2.71 4.70 35.82
N ARG A 15 3.85 4.09 36.17
CA ARG A 15 4.99 3.89 35.26
C ARG A 15 4.67 2.94 34.13
N LEU A 16 3.96 1.85 34.43
CA LEU A 16 3.67 0.80 33.40
C LEU A 16 2.86 1.33 32.20
N PRO A 17 1.74 2.07 32.37
CA PRO A 17 1.06 2.71 31.25
C PRO A 17 1.94 3.66 30.43
N ARG A 18 2.79 4.46 31.08
CA ARG A 18 3.71 5.38 30.38
C ARG A 18 4.70 4.62 29.48
N LEU A 19 5.28 3.54 29.99
CA LEU A 19 6.16 2.66 29.22
C LEU A 19 5.41 2.03 28.03
N GLY A 20 4.16 1.60 28.25
CA GLY A 20 3.31 1.07 27.17
C GLY A 20 3.13 2.09 26.04
N VAL A 21 2.88 3.35 26.35
CA VAL A 21 2.73 4.42 25.35
C VAL A 21 4.05 4.70 24.61
N LEU A 22 5.21 4.69 25.30
CA LEU A 22 6.51 4.85 24.66
C LEU A 22 6.84 3.68 23.71
N LEU A 23 6.51 2.44 24.10
CA LEU A 23 6.67 1.28 23.24
C LEU A 23 5.74 1.34 22.03
N LEU A 24 4.50 1.80 22.22
CA LEU A 24 3.55 2.02 21.12
C LEU A 24 4.07 3.08 20.15
N LEU A 25 4.63 4.18 20.64
CA LEU A 25 5.22 5.21 19.79
C LEU A 25 6.40 4.67 18.96
N LEU A 26 7.25 3.83 19.58
CA LEU A 26 8.33 3.15 18.85
C LEU A 26 7.76 2.22 17.76
N TRP A 27 6.71 1.45 18.05
CA TRP A 27 6.01 0.62 17.07
C TRP A 27 5.49 1.44 15.89
N ILE A 28 4.86 2.58 16.18
CA ILE A 28 4.31 3.49 15.16
C ILE A 28 5.42 4.06 14.27
N THR A 29 6.61 4.27 14.80
CA THR A 29 7.75 4.83 14.04
C THR A 29 8.38 3.82 13.08
N LEU A 30 8.19 2.50 13.24
CA LEU A 30 8.85 1.49 12.41
C LEU A 30 8.69 1.69 10.90
N PRO A 31 7.48 1.86 10.35
CA PRO A 31 7.35 2.10 8.90
C PRO A 31 7.86 3.49 8.48
N LEU A 32 7.78 4.48 9.37
CA LEU A 32 8.26 5.84 9.10
C LEU A 32 9.78 5.90 9.00
N ALA A 33 10.49 4.97 9.65
CA ALA A 33 11.95 4.89 9.59
C ALA A 33 12.49 4.62 8.17
N PHE A 34 11.68 4.00 7.31
CA PHE A 34 12.02 3.75 5.90
C PHE A 34 11.52 4.86 4.95
N ALA A 35 10.63 5.73 5.41
CA ALA A 35 10.02 6.78 4.60
C ALA A 35 10.57 8.17 4.88
N LEU A 36 11.15 8.40 6.05
CA LEU A 36 11.62 9.72 6.49
C LEU A 36 13.16 9.81 6.42
N PRO A 37 13.72 11.03 6.29
CA PRO A 37 15.17 11.25 6.31
C PRO A 37 15.82 10.67 7.58
N VAL A 38 17.00 10.06 7.41
CA VAL A 38 17.76 9.43 8.51
C VAL A 38 17.97 10.39 9.68
N GLY A 39 18.21 11.69 9.40
CA GLY A 39 18.38 12.73 10.44
C GLY A 39 17.17 12.83 11.37
N VAL A 40 15.94 12.73 10.83
CA VAL A 40 14.69 12.78 11.63
C VAL A 40 14.60 11.56 12.54
N ILE A 41 14.92 10.38 12.03
CA ILE A 41 14.86 9.11 12.79
C ILE A 41 15.94 9.08 13.89
N VAL A 42 17.14 9.59 13.61
CA VAL A 42 18.20 9.70 14.62
C VAL A 42 17.79 10.64 15.76
N VAL A 43 17.25 11.82 15.44
CA VAL A 43 16.75 12.77 16.47
C VAL A 43 15.62 12.16 17.26
N PHE A 44 14.67 11.48 16.59
CA PHE A 44 13.61 10.74 17.26
C PHE A 44 14.18 9.70 18.24
N GLY A 45 15.11 8.86 17.78
CA GLY A 45 15.71 7.79 18.59
C GLY A 45 16.43 8.33 19.84
N VAL A 46 17.22 9.39 19.68
CA VAL A 46 17.93 10.03 20.81
C VAL A 46 16.93 10.59 21.83
N LEU A 47 15.95 11.37 21.38
CA LEU A 47 14.92 11.92 22.27
C LEU A 47 14.09 10.82 22.92
N TRP A 48 13.71 9.77 22.18
CA TRP A 48 12.97 8.64 22.72
C TRP A 48 13.74 7.91 23.83
N LEU A 49 15.06 7.66 23.64
CA LEU A 49 15.91 7.04 24.66
C LEU A 49 16.02 7.91 25.91
N ILE A 50 16.17 9.23 25.77
CA ILE A 50 16.18 10.17 26.89
C ILE A 50 14.85 10.07 27.66
N GLN A 51 13.71 10.10 26.94
CA GLN A 51 12.38 10.02 27.55
C GLN A 51 12.15 8.69 28.25
N LEU A 52 12.64 7.59 27.67
CA LEU A 52 12.58 6.27 28.31
C LEU A 52 13.36 6.28 29.64
N GLY A 53 14.59 6.82 29.65
CA GLY A 53 15.41 6.96 30.86
C GLY A 53 14.73 7.80 31.92
N LEU A 54 14.17 8.96 31.57
CA LEU A 54 13.41 9.82 32.50
C LEU A 54 12.19 9.12 33.07
N THR A 55 11.49 8.34 32.27
CA THR A 55 10.32 7.56 32.72
C THR A 55 10.71 6.45 33.70
N LEU A 56 11.84 5.76 33.46
CA LEU A 56 12.38 4.72 34.34
C LEU A 56 12.84 5.29 35.70
N ILE A 57 13.48 6.47 35.70
CA ILE A 57 13.91 7.17 36.93
C ILE A 57 12.70 7.76 37.69
N GLY A 58 11.56 7.94 37.01
CA GLY A 58 10.36 8.52 37.61
C GLY A 58 10.41 10.05 37.65
N SER A 59 11.15 10.68 36.78
CA SER A 59 11.28 12.13 36.66
C SER A 59 9.92 12.80 36.39
N ARG A 60 9.76 14.02 36.94
CA ARG A 60 8.65 14.91 36.59
C ARG A 60 8.91 15.50 35.22
N GLY A 61 7.88 15.57 34.37
CA GLY A 61 8.01 16.10 32.99
C GLY A 61 8.57 17.52 32.91
N LEU A 62 9.00 17.92 31.70
CA LEU A 62 9.52 19.27 31.44
C LEU A 62 8.40 20.33 31.60
N PRO A 63 8.76 21.59 31.91
CA PRO A 63 7.80 22.69 31.92
C PRO A 63 7.36 23.04 30.48
N ALA A 64 6.14 23.54 30.36
CA ALA A 64 5.53 23.85 29.04
C ALA A 64 6.36 24.84 28.18
N TRP A 65 7.06 25.79 28.82
CA TRP A 65 7.92 26.71 28.05
C TRP A 65 9.13 26.00 27.39
N ALA A 66 9.70 24.97 28.04
CA ALA A 66 10.83 24.22 27.49
C ALA A 66 10.38 23.34 26.31
N THR A 67 9.19 22.73 26.40
CA THR A 67 8.62 21.96 25.28
C THR A 67 8.16 22.86 24.13
N ALA A 68 7.71 24.09 24.39
CA ALA A 68 7.41 25.08 23.37
C ALA A 68 8.67 25.49 22.57
N ILE A 69 9.80 25.75 23.26
CA ILE A 69 11.09 26.02 22.59
C ILE A 69 11.53 24.76 21.78
N GLY A 70 11.41 23.57 22.38
CA GLY A 70 11.67 22.32 21.68
C GLY A 70 10.83 22.16 20.42
N GLY A 71 9.55 22.56 20.47
CA GLY A 71 8.65 22.55 19.31
C GLY A 71 9.12 23.47 18.16
N LEU A 72 9.58 24.69 18.49
CA LEU A 72 10.17 25.60 17.52
C LEU A 72 11.46 25.03 16.92
N ALA A 73 12.31 24.41 17.74
CA ALA A 73 13.52 23.74 17.27
C ALA A 73 13.20 22.57 16.32
N VAL A 74 12.22 21.74 16.67
CA VAL A 74 11.71 20.64 15.80
C VAL A 74 11.22 21.20 14.47
N PHE A 75 10.47 22.31 14.49
CA PHE A 75 9.95 22.93 13.28
C PHE A 75 11.09 23.38 12.35
N GLY A 76 12.08 24.10 12.90
CA GLY A 76 13.27 24.54 12.15
C GLY A 76 14.10 23.36 11.64
N PHE A 77 14.24 22.30 12.44
CA PHE A 77 14.97 21.10 12.07
C PHE A 77 14.29 20.35 10.90
N VAL A 78 12.98 20.09 10.98
CA VAL A 78 12.23 19.42 9.90
C VAL A 78 12.31 20.23 8.61
N PHE A 79 12.19 21.57 8.70
CA PHE A 79 12.35 22.45 7.54
C PHE A 79 13.75 22.35 6.93
N SER A 80 14.80 22.29 7.75
CA SER A 80 16.17 22.15 7.27
C SER A 80 16.44 20.82 6.55
N GLN A 81 15.75 19.74 6.94
CA GLN A 81 15.92 18.41 6.36
C GLN A 81 15.11 18.19 5.07
N LEU A 82 13.90 18.75 4.99
CA LEU A 82 12.93 18.49 3.93
C LEU A 82 12.62 19.72 3.06
N GLY A 83 13.08 20.91 3.44
CA GLY A 83 12.77 22.16 2.75
C GLY A 83 11.31 22.59 2.82
N THR A 84 10.44 21.76 3.38
CA THR A 84 9.00 21.99 3.52
C THR A 84 8.44 21.21 4.71
N PHE A 85 7.42 21.73 5.33
CA PHE A 85 6.60 21.01 6.32
C PHE A 85 5.20 20.67 5.75
N LEU A 86 4.91 21.09 4.52
CA LEU A 86 3.69 20.73 3.81
C LEU A 86 3.93 19.44 3.02
N GLY A 87 2.91 18.57 3.00
CA GLY A 87 2.99 17.27 2.34
C GLY A 87 3.06 16.10 3.30
N SER A 88 2.98 14.89 2.76
CA SER A 88 2.91 13.66 3.54
C SER A 88 4.18 13.40 4.36
N GLU A 89 5.36 13.65 3.81
CA GLU A 89 6.65 13.44 4.49
C GLU A 89 6.90 14.49 5.57
N GLY A 90 6.81 15.79 5.22
CA GLY A 90 7.06 16.89 6.15
C GLY A 90 6.08 16.92 7.30
N GLY A 91 4.77 16.73 7.01
CA GLY A 91 3.72 16.65 8.02
C GLY A 91 3.90 15.46 8.96
N SER A 92 4.25 14.28 8.44
CA SER A 92 4.49 13.08 9.26
C SER A 92 5.74 13.20 10.13
N ALA A 93 6.83 13.77 9.61
CA ALA A 93 8.06 14.02 10.38
C ALA A 93 7.81 15.01 11.53
N LEU A 94 7.11 16.11 11.23
CA LEU A 94 6.75 17.10 12.22
C LEU A 94 5.83 16.50 13.30
N LEU A 95 4.77 15.80 12.90
CA LEU A 95 3.83 15.17 13.82
C LEU A 95 4.53 14.14 14.71
N LEU A 96 5.42 13.30 14.16
CA LEU A 96 6.19 12.31 14.90
C LEU A 96 7.01 12.94 16.02
N LEU A 97 7.80 13.97 15.69
CA LEU A 97 8.65 14.63 16.67
C LEU A 97 7.85 15.46 17.70
N LEU A 98 6.74 16.08 17.30
CA LEU A 98 5.85 16.80 18.21
C LEU A 98 5.10 15.85 19.16
N VAL A 99 4.66 14.69 18.68
CA VAL A 99 4.05 13.63 19.53
C VAL A 99 5.05 13.13 20.55
N LEU A 100 6.31 12.89 20.15
CA LEU A 100 7.38 12.53 21.09
C LEU A 100 7.64 13.66 22.10
N LEU A 101 7.76 14.90 21.64
CA LEU A 101 8.00 16.06 22.51
C LEU A 101 6.87 16.25 23.52
N LYS A 102 5.61 15.97 23.12
CA LYS A 102 4.45 16.02 24.02
C LYS A 102 4.54 15.00 25.15
N THR A 103 5.26 13.88 24.99
CA THR A 103 5.48 12.92 26.08
C THR A 103 6.25 13.52 27.25
N TYR A 104 7.15 14.48 26.98
CA TYR A 104 7.94 15.16 28.01
C TYR A 104 7.11 16.15 28.86
N GLU A 105 6.03 16.68 28.29
CA GLU A 105 5.14 17.63 28.97
C GLU A 105 4.02 16.93 29.75
N SER A 106 3.61 15.73 29.28
CA SER A 106 2.42 15.02 29.77
C SER A 106 2.56 14.59 31.23
N ARG A 107 1.74 15.18 32.08
CA ARG A 107 1.78 14.97 33.57
C ARG A 107 0.55 14.26 34.11
N VAL A 108 -0.61 14.57 33.55
CA VAL A 108 -1.91 14.08 33.98
C VAL A 108 -2.50 13.10 32.96
N LEU A 109 -3.45 12.29 33.41
CA LEU A 109 -4.05 11.24 32.56
C LEU A 109 -4.68 11.80 31.28
N ARG A 110 -5.27 12.99 31.36
CA ARG A 110 -5.85 13.70 30.20
C ARG A 110 -4.82 13.91 29.10
N ASP A 111 -3.59 14.33 29.43
CA ASP A 111 -2.54 14.59 28.44
C ASP A 111 -2.15 13.30 27.69
N TRP A 112 -2.12 12.17 28.39
CA TRP A 112 -1.81 10.87 27.80
C TRP A 112 -2.92 10.36 26.87
N HIS A 113 -4.19 10.67 27.17
CA HIS A 113 -5.28 10.35 26.24
C HIS A 113 -5.20 11.20 24.97
N ILE A 114 -4.88 12.49 25.08
CA ILE A 114 -4.64 13.36 23.92
C ILE A 114 -3.48 12.83 23.08
N LEU A 115 -2.40 12.40 23.75
CA LEU A 115 -1.23 11.82 23.08
C LEU A 115 -1.60 10.55 22.28
N LEU A 116 -2.37 9.63 22.90
CA LEU A 116 -2.84 8.42 22.22
C LEU A 116 -3.72 8.75 21.01
N THR A 117 -4.55 9.79 21.09
CA THR A 117 -5.33 10.28 19.95
C THR A 117 -4.42 10.81 18.85
N ALA A 118 -3.40 11.60 19.17
CA ALA A 118 -2.41 12.08 18.20
C ALA A 118 -1.62 10.93 17.55
N MET A 119 -1.35 9.86 18.29
CA MET A 119 -0.73 8.65 17.74
C MET A 119 -1.63 7.94 16.71
N VAL A 120 -2.95 7.93 16.89
CA VAL A 120 -3.89 7.40 15.88
C VAL A 120 -3.83 8.24 14.61
N PHE A 121 -3.75 9.57 14.71
CA PHE A 121 -3.54 10.43 13.54
C PHE A 121 -2.20 10.16 12.86
N LEU A 122 -1.13 9.93 13.64
CA LEU A 122 0.18 9.59 13.09
C LEU A 122 0.15 8.24 12.34
N MET A 123 -0.57 7.24 12.85
CA MET A 123 -0.80 5.99 12.13
C MET A 123 -1.55 6.22 10.82
N GLY A 124 -2.58 7.08 10.80
CA GLY A 124 -3.28 7.47 9.57
C GLY A 124 -2.35 8.15 8.55
N ALA A 125 -1.49 9.07 9.01
CA ALA A 125 -0.47 9.70 8.15
C ALA A 125 0.53 8.69 7.58
N THR A 126 0.93 7.69 8.37
CA THR A 126 1.83 6.60 7.93
C THR A 126 1.21 5.75 6.82
N VAL A 127 -0.10 5.45 6.90
CA VAL A 127 -0.83 4.71 5.84
C VAL A 127 -0.85 5.48 4.52
N LEU A 128 -0.88 6.83 4.56
CA LEU A 128 -0.79 7.64 3.34
C LEU A 128 0.59 7.54 2.65
N LEU A 129 1.66 7.34 3.43
CA LEU A 129 3.02 7.19 2.90
C LEU A 129 3.30 5.79 2.36
N ASN A 130 2.63 4.77 2.90
CA ASN A 130 2.87 3.39 2.52
C ASN A 130 1.55 2.60 2.50
N GLN A 131 1.20 2.02 1.33
CA GLN A 131 -0.06 1.34 1.08
C GLN A 131 0.09 -0.19 0.94
N GLY A 132 1.21 -0.75 1.41
CA GLY A 132 1.44 -2.20 1.38
C GLY A 132 0.54 -2.98 2.34
N MET A 133 0.33 -4.27 2.08
CA MET A 133 -0.47 -5.18 2.92
C MET A 133 0.02 -5.20 4.38
N PHE A 134 1.33 -5.22 4.59
CA PHE A 134 1.91 -5.25 5.93
C PHE A 134 1.58 -4.00 6.76
N ILE A 135 1.32 -2.86 6.11
CA ILE A 135 0.85 -1.63 6.79
C ILE A 135 -0.55 -1.83 7.37
N GLY A 136 -1.41 -2.59 6.71
CA GLY A 136 -2.72 -2.95 7.27
C GLY A 136 -2.60 -3.76 8.56
N LEU A 137 -1.74 -4.78 8.58
CA LEU A 137 -1.47 -5.58 9.78
C LEU A 137 -0.81 -4.75 10.89
N TRP A 138 0.15 -3.91 10.52
CA TRP A 138 0.80 -2.98 11.45
C TRP A 138 -0.20 -1.99 12.06
N LEU A 139 -1.12 -1.46 11.26
CA LEU A 139 -2.19 -0.55 11.72
C LEU A 139 -3.11 -1.26 12.73
N LEU A 140 -3.55 -2.49 12.44
CA LEU A 140 -4.37 -3.27 13.37
C LEU A 140 -3.65 -3.53 14.68
N ALA A 141 -2.36 -3.88 14.64
CA ALA A 141 -1.54 -4.05 15.84
C ALA A 141 -1.35 -2.73 16.61
N GLY A 142 -1.17 -1.61 15.91
CA GLY A 142 -1.10 -0.27 16.49
C GLY A 142 -2.41 0.16 17.18
N LEU A 143 -3.55 -0.08 16.54
CA LEU A 143 -4.87 0.18 17.13
C LEU A 143 -5.14 -0.72 18.35
N PHE A 144 -4.75 -1.99 18.28
CA PHE A 144 -4.79 -2.90 19.42
C PHE A 144 -3.92 -2.41 20.57
N GLY A 145 -2.69 -1.97 20.28
CA GLY A 145 -1.77 -1.37 21.26
C GLY A 145 -2.35 -0.10 21.89
N THR A 146 -2.96 0.78 21.08
CA THR A 146 -3.63 1.99 21.55
C THR A 146 -4.78 1.67 22.51
N ALA A 147 -5.66 0.74 22.12
CA ALA A 147 -6.77 0.30 22.97
C ALA A 147 -6.27 -0.34 24.28
N THR A 148 -5.18 -1.12 24.20
CA THR A 148 -4.54 -1.72 25.36
C THR A 148 -3.96 -0.64 26.29
N CYS A 149 -3.28 0.37 25.76
CA CYS A 149 -2.74 1.49 26.54
C CYS A 149 -3.85 2.30 27.24
N ILE A 150 -4.95 2.58 26.54
CA ILE A 150 -6.12 3.26 27.13
C ILE A 150 -6.69 2.44 28.31
N ALA A 151 -6.85 1.13 28.13
CA ALA A 151 -7.36 0.25 29.17
C ALA A 151 -6.37 0.10 30.35
N LEU A 152 -5.06 0.11 30.07
CA LEU A 152 -4.00 -0.07 31.06
C LEU A 152 -3.93 1.06 32.11
N PHE A 153 -4.48 2.23 31.81
CA PHE A 153 -4.62 3.30 32.80
C PHE A 153 -5.60 2.97 33.95
N ASN A 154 -6.52 2.01 33.73
CA ASN A 154 -7.63 1.72 34.64
C ASN A 154 -7.66 0.27 35.15
N MET A 155 -6.89 -0.63 34.52
CA MET A 155 -6.96 -2.06 34.83
C MET A 155 -5.62 -2.77 34.61
N PRO A 156 -5.39 -3.94 35.28
CA PRO A 156 -4.16 -4.70 35.10
C PRO A 156 -4.01 -5.20 33.67
N LEU A 157 -2.74 -5.38 33.24
CA LEU A 157 -2.35 -5.71 31.86
C LEU A 157 -3.16 -6.87 31.24
N ARG A 158 -3.36 -7.97 31.97
CA ARG A 158 -4.12 -9.13 31.45
C ARG A 158 -5.57 -8.76 31.07
N LEU A 159 -6.19 -7.92 31.87
CA LEU A 159 -7.56 -7.45 31.64
C LEU A 159 -7.57 -6.42 30.49
N ALA A 160 -6.63 -5.50 30.46
CA ALA A 160 -6.47 -4.49 29.41
C ALA A 160 -6.32 -5.14 28.02
N VAL A 161 -5.42 -6.10 27.88
CA VAL A 161 -5.22 -6.88 26.65
C VAL A 161 -6.50 -7.60 26.21
N ARG A 162 -7.20 -8.24 27.16
CA ARG A 162 -8.45 -8.95 26.83
C ARG A 162 -9.56 -8.00 26.37
N HIS A 163 -9.70 -6.85 27.01
CA HIS A 163 -10.69 -5.84 26.62
C HIS A 163 -10.36 -5.22 25.25
N ALA A 164 -9.08 -4.88 25.02
CA ALA A 164 -8.62 -4.37 23.74
C ALA A 164 -8.87 -5.38 22.60
N ALA A 165 -8.53 -6.67 22.81
CA ALA A 165 -8.79 -7.73 21.85
C ALA A 165 -10.28 -7.88 21.55
N THR A 166 -11.12 -7.88 22.60
CA THR A 166 -12.58 -7.99 22.42
C THR A 166 -13.14 -6.77 21.69
N ALA A 167 -12.71 -5.55 22.06
CA ALA A 167 -13.14 -4.33 21.40
C ALA A 167 -12.75 -4.33 19.92
N LEU A 168 -11.49 -4.66 19.60
CA LEU A 168 -11.02 -4.74 18.21
C LEU A 168 -11.81 -5.77 17.40
N LEU A 169 -12.01 -6.98 17.94
CA LEU A 169 -12.76 -8.04 17.27
C LEU A 169 -14.21 -7.63 16.99
N LEU A 170 -14.85 -6.92 17.91
CA LEU A 170 -16.23 -6.47 17.78
C LEU A 170 -16.38 -5.27 16.81
N THR A 171 -15.33 -4.45 16.66
CA THR A 171 -15.36 -3.30 15.75
C THR A 171 -15.02 -3.66 14.30
N LEU A 172 -14.29 -4.76 14.06
CA LEU A 172 -13.92 -5.20 12.71
C LEU A 172 -15.10 -5.39 11.74
N PRO A 173 -16.21 -6.06 12.11
CA PRO A 173 -17.36 -6.18 11.21
C PRO A 173 -17.96 -4.83 10.83
N LEU A 174 -18.07 -3.92 11.79
CA LEU A 174 -18.57 -2.56 11.53
C LEU A 174 -17.62 -1.77 10.62
N ALA A 175 -16.32 -1.88 10.85
CA ALA A 175 -15.30 -1.26 10.00
C ALA A 175 -15.38 -1.80 8.56
N ALA A 176 -15.59 -3.11 8.37
CA ALA A 176 -15.76 -3.70 7.04
C ALA A 176 -17.02 -3.18 6.34
N VAL A 177 -18.15 -3.08 7.05
CA VAL A 177 -19.40 -2.52 6.50
C VAL A 177 -19.19 -1.07 6.08
N LEU A 178 -18.56 -0.25 6.92
CA LEU A 178 -18.27 1.16 6.61
C LEU A 178 -17.29 1.29 5.45
N PHE A 179 -16.25 0.45 5.38
CA PHE A 179 -15.29 0.44 4.29
C PHE A 179 -15.97 0.22 2.92
N ILE A 180 -16.92 -0.71 2.86
CA ILE A 180 -17.68 -1.01 1.65
C ILE A 180 -18.71 0.11 1.35
N ALA A 181 -19.35 0.67 2.39
CA ALA A 181 -20.44 1.63 2.24
C ALA A 181 -19.99 3.04 1.88
N VAL A 182 -18.80 3.49 2.35
CA VAL A 182 -18.34 4.86 2.10
C VAL A 182 -18.18 5.11 0.60
N PRO A 183 -18.88 6.10 0.00
CA PRO A 183 -18.76 6.40 -1.41
C PRO A 183 -17.32 6.72 -1.81
N ARG A 184 -16.82 6.03 -2.83
CA ARG A 184 -15.47 6.25 -3.35
C ARG A 184 -15.47 7.35 -4.39
N MET A 185 -14.74 8.41 -4.11
CA MET A 185 -14.57 9.52 -5.05
C MET A 185 -13.41 9.19 -6.00
N SER A 186 -13.62 9.42 -7.28
CA SER A 186 -12.61 9.14 -8.32
C SER A 186 -11.42 10.11 -8.29
N GLU A 187 -11.58 11.29 -7.66
CA GLU A 187 -10.51 12.26 -7.50
C GLU A 187 -10.51 12.82 -6.06
N PRO A 188 -9.34 13.11 -5.48
CA PRO A 188 -9.28 13.75 -4.17
C PRO A 188 -9.87 15.17 -4.23
N LEU A 189 -10.61 15.55 -3.17
CA LEU A 189 -11.27 16.85 -3.05
C LEU A 189 -10.28 18.03 -3.07
N TRP A 190 -9.04 17.80 -2.65
CA TRP A 190 -7.95 18.78 -2.65
C TRP A 190 -6.62 18.10 -2.97
N ARG A 191 -5.75 18.83 -3.64
CA ARG A 191 -4.36 18.41 -3.92
C ARG A 191 -3.42 19.28 -3.10
N ILE A 192 -2.56 18.65 -2.34
CA ILE A 192 -1.40 19.31 -1.77
C ILE A 192 -0.32 19.34 -2.86
N PRO A 193 0.14 20.52 -3.34
CA PRO A 193 1.24 20.59 -4.29
C PRO A 193 2.49 19.96 -3.67
N GLN A 194 3.02 18.93 -4.33
CA GLN A 194 4.32 18.39 -3.92
C GLN A 194 5.41 19.12 -4.70
N PRO A 195 6.45 19.63 -4.04
CA PRO A 195 7.61 20.16 -4.74
C PRO A 195 8.32 19.02 -5.49
N PRO A 196 8.91 19.29 -6.68
CA PRO A 196 9.71 18.30 -7.37
C PRO A 196 10.89 17.89 -6.46
N LYS A 197 11.06 16.59 -6.25
CA LYS A 197 12.12 16.02 -5.40
C LYS A 197 13.46 16.13 -6.14
N PRO A 198 14.41 17.00 -5.73
CA PRO A 198 15.72 17.03 -6.32
C PRO A 198 16.55 15.85 -5.80
N GLY A 199 17.04 14.98 -6.70
CA GLY A 199 18.15 14.06 -6.42
C GLY A 199 17.79 12.65 -5.90
N GLN A 200 16.54 12.19 -5.92
CA GLN A 200 16.30 10.75 -5.82
C GLN A 200 16.65 10.08 -7.14
N ALA A 201 17.54 9.07 -7.10
CA ALA A 201 17.75 8.16 -8.23
C ALA A 201 16.37 7.63 -8.63
N GLN A 202 15.93 7.96 -9.86
CA GLN A 202 14.62 7.56 -10.34
C GLN A 202 14.58 6.03 -10.38
N THR A 203 13.75 5.41 -9.58
CA THR A 203 13.53 3.96 -9.54
C THR A 203 12.72 3.46 -10.74
N GLY A 204 12.57 4.26 -11.79
CA GLY A 204 11.81 3.97 -13.00
C GLY A 204 12.59 4.20 -14.28
N LEU A 205 11.94 3.91 -15.42
CA LEU A 205 12.49 4.16 -16.76
C LEU A 205 12.72 5.66 -16.96
N SER A 206 13.91 6.03 -17.44
CA SER A 206 14.28 7.44 -17.71
C SER A 206 13.82 7.87 -19.11
N ASP A 207 13.50 9.17 -19.26
CA ASP A 207 13.24 9.82 -20.56
C ASP A 207 14.47 9.94 -21.44
N THR A 208 15.63 9.62 -20.90
CA THR A 208 16.92 9.54 -21.60
C THR A 208 17.56 8.19 -21.40
N MET A 209 18.19 7.66 -22.44
CA MET A 209 18.95 6.41 -22.39
C MET A 209 20.41 6.70 -22.78
N GLN A 210 21.32 6.36 -21.87
CA GLN A 210 22.74 6.24 -22.10
C GLN A 210 23.18 4.84 -21.68
N PRO A 211 24.27 4.30 -22.22
CA PRO A 211 24.83 3.03 -21.76
C PRO A 211 25.03 3.01 -20.24
N GLY A 212 24.44 2.01 -19.56
CA GLY A 212 24.42 1.87 -18.11
C GLY A 212 23.17 2.42 -17.41
N SER A 213 22.27 3.10 -18.14
CA SER A 213 21.06 3.69 -17.52
C SER A 213 20.03 2.65 -17.07
N ILE A 214 19.87 1.55 -17.81
CA ILE A 214 18.94 0.46 -17.51
C ILE A 214 19.57 -0.57 -16.57
N SER A 215 20.88 -0.70 -16.54
CA SER A 215 21.59 -1.71 -15.74
C SER A 215 21.27 -1.63 -14.24
N ASN A 216 21.13 -0.42 -13.68
CA ASN A 216 20.76 -0.21 -12.29
C ASN A 216 19.31 -0.65 -12.01
N LEU A 217 18.40 -0.42 -12.96
CA LEU A 217 16.99 -0.79 -12.82
C LEU A 217 16.82 -2.31 -12.87
N VAL A 218 17.58 -2.99 -13.71
CA VAL A 218 17.54 -4.45 -13.87
C VAL A 218 18.09 -5.20 -12.64
N GLN A 219 18.94 -4.57 -11.85
CA GLN A 219 19.39 -5.13 -10.57
C GLN A 219 18.34 -4.99 -9.45
N SER A 220 17.26 -4.21 -9.70
CA SER A 220 16.17 -4.04 -8.73
C SER A 220 15.14 -5.15 -8.86
N ASN A 221 14.86 -5.82 -7.76
CA ASN A 221 13.74 -6.78 -7.65
C ASN A 221 12.42 -6.11 -7.22
N GLU A 222 12.36 -4.78 -7.19
CA GLU A 222 11.15 -4.04 -6.87
C GLU A 222 10.04 -4.30 -7.89
N LEU A 223 8.80 -4.36 -7.40
CA LEU A 223 7.63 -4.53 -8.24
C LEU A 223 7.39 -3.24 -9.06
N ALA A 224 7.46 -3.36 -10.39
CA ALA A 224 7.09 -2.28 -11.28
C ALA A 224 5.56 -2.19 -11.43
N PHE A 225 4.91 -3.32 -11.74
CA PHE A 225 3.45 -3.41 -11.82
C PHE A 225 2.97 -4.86 -11.81
N ASN A 226 1.66 -5.02 -11.51
CA ASN A 226 0.92 -6.27 -11.73
C ASN A 226 0.00 -6.12 -12.94
N ALA A 227 -0.12 -7.16 -13.77
CA ALA A 227 -1.01 -7.19 -14.91
C ALA A 227 -1.95 -8.41 -14.84
N THR A 228 -3.23 -8.19 -15.13
CA THR A 228 -4.26 -9.24 -15.16
C THR A 228 -4.98 -9.17 -16.48
N PHE A 229 -5.07 -10.30 -17.19
CA PHE A 229 -5.77 -10.42 -18.48
C PHE A 229 -7.21 -10.86 -18.26
N ASP A 230 -8.12 -10.27 -19.04
CA ASP A 230 -9.53 -10.61 -19.02
C ASP A 230 -9.82 -11.86 -19.88
N GLY A 231 -10.90 -12.56 -19.59
CA GLY A 231 -11.40 -13.67 -20.43
C GLY A 231 -10.55 -14.93 -20.41
N GLY A 232 -9.67 -15.11 -19.41
CA GLY A 232 -8.83 -16.31 -19.30
C GLY A 232 -7.68 -16.38 -20.32
N TYR A 233 -7.37 -15.27 -20.98
CA TYR A 233 -6.23 -15.19 -21.89
C TYR A 233 -4.92 -15.27 -21.09
N THR A 234 -4.09 -16.27 -21.43
CA THR A 234 -2.76 -16.42 -20.84
C THR A 234 -1.72 -16.22 -21.95
N PRO A 235 -1.04 -15.07 -21.99
CA PRO A 235 -0.04 -14.77 -23.00
C PRO A 235 1.21 -15.64 -22.83
N ASN A 236 1.94 -15.86 -23.93
CA ASN A 236 3.28 -16.40 -23.85
C ASN A 236 4.22 -15.30 -23.29
N PRO A 237 5.12 -15.60 -22.32
CA PRO A 237 6.10 -14.65 -21.82
C PRO A 237 6.91 -13.94 -22.90
N ALA A 238 7.22 -14.64 -23.99
CA ALA A 238 7.95 -14.10 -25.15
C ALA A 238 7.21 -12.99 -25.89
N ASP A 239 5.89 -12.93 -25.79
CA ASP A 239 5.06 -11.91 -26.44
C ASP A 239 4.78 -10.69 -25.56
N LEU A 240 5.18 -10.73 -24.28
CA LEU A 240 4.92 -9.66 -23.33
C LEU A 240 5.98 -8.54 -23.45
N TYR A 241 5.79 -7.65 -24.41
CA TYR A 241 6.55 -6.41 -24.52
C TYR A 241 5.71 -5.23 -24.05
N TRP A 242 6.06 -4.71 -22.87
CA TRP A 242 5.38 -3.60 -22.21
C TRP A 242 6.08 -2.29 -22.56
N ARG A 243 5.67 -1.63 -23.63
CA ARG A 243 6.25 -0.34 -24.03
C ARG A 243 5.90 0.77 -23.04
N ALA A 244 6.87 1.56 -22.65
CA ALA A 244 6.67 2.70 -21.76
C ALA A 244 7.16 4.00 -22.39
N ILE A 245 8.33 3.98 -23.04
CA ILE A 245 8.97 5.16 -23.61
C ILE A 245 9.49 4.82 -25.01
N THR A 246 9.24 5.71 -25.96
CA THR A 246 9.85 5.67 -27.28
C THR A 246 10.87 6.78 -27.39
N MET A 247 12.09 6.45 -27.80
CA MET A 247 13.21 7.37 -27.94
C MET A 247 13.58 7.52 -29.40
N SER A 248 13.20 8.64 -29.96
CA SER A 248 13.39 8.93 -31.39
C SER A 248 14.51 9.92 -31.65
N GLN A 249 14.86 10.74 -30.68
CA GLN A 249 15.91 11.74 -30.81
C GLN A 249 17.25 11.17 -30.33
N PHE A 250 18.29 11.32 -31.17
CA PHE A 250 19.66 10.96 -30.85
C PHE A 250 20.58 12.15 -31.13
N ASP A 251 21.31 12.62 -30.12
CA ASP A 251 22.21 13.78 -30.24
C ASP A 251 23.67 13.38 -30.54
N GLY A 252 24.00 12.11 -30.58
CA GLY A 252 25.33 11.54 -30.73
C GLY A 252 25.87 10.91 -29.45
N GLU A 253 25.30 11.29 -28.29
CA GLU A 253 25.71 10.79 -26.98
C GLU A 253 24.59 10.04 -26.27
N GLN A 254 23.34 10.50 -26.38
CA GLN A 254 22.21 9.92 -25.69
C GLN A 254 20.95 9.89 -26.56
N TRP A 255 20.10 8.92 -26.26
CA TRP A 255 18.76 8.84 -26.78
C TRP A 255 17.79 9.57 -25.87
N ARG A 256 16.82 10.29 -26.47
CA ARG A 256 15.79 11.05 -25.75
C ARG A 256 14.41 10.73 -26.27
N ALA A 257 13.46 10.72 -25.33
CA ALA A 257 12.06 10.67 -25.69
C ALA A 257 11.66 11.97 -26.41
N ASP A 258 10.79 11.84 -27.40
CA ASP A 258 10.07 12.95 -27.99
C ASP A 258 8.72 13.05 -27.27
N ASP A 259 8.39 14.23 -26.76
CA ASP A 259 7.22 14.47 -25.95
C ASP A 259 6.00 14.93 -26.75
N ASP A 260 6.09 14.89 -28.08
CA ASP A 260 5.02 15.28 -28.96
C ASP A 260 3.76 14.46 -28.71
N GLU A 261 2.67 15.14 -28.38
CA GLU A 261 1.35 14.51 -28.25
C GLU A 261 0.85 14.11 -29.63
N LEU A 262 0.55 12.82 -29.81
CA LEU A 262 -0.11 12.36 -31.02
C LEU A 262 -1.62 12.61 -30.94
N PRO A 263 -2.25 13.06 -32.03
CA PRO A 263 -3.69 13.11 -32.08
C PRO A 263 -4.26 11.70 -31.89
N THR A 264 -5.23 11.58 -31.00
CA THR A 264 -5.91 10.31 -30.71
C THR A 264 -6.60 9.83 -31.99
N ARG A 265 -6.07 8.76 -32.60
CA ARG A 265 -6.71 8.14 -33.78
C ARG A 265 -7.72 7.08 -33.33
N ALA A 266 -8.98 7.30 -33.63
CA ALA A 266 -10.08 6.39 -33.35
C ALA A 266 -10.19 5.18 -34.31
N ASP A 267 -9.56 5.19 -35.49
CA ASP A 267 -9.92 4.32 -36.61
C ASP A 267 -8.75 3.56 -37.24
N THR A 268 -7.95 2.85 -36.48
CA THR A 268 -7.09 1.83 -37.04
C THR A 268 -7.82 0.49 -36.99
N ALA A 269 -8.23 -0.05 -38.12
CA ALA A 269 -8.75 -1.41 -38.20
C ALA A 269 -7.60 -2.38 -37.87
N TYR A 270 -7.59 -2.93 -36.70
CA TYR A 270 -6.62 -3.93 -36.28
C TYR A 270 -7.06 -5.30 -36.80
N THR A 271 -6.24 -5.91 -37.61
CA THR A 271 -6.41 -7.31 -38.08
C THR A 271 -5.92 -8.33 -37.04
N GLN A 272 -5.35 -7.85 -35.92
CA GLN A 272 -4.70 -8.62 -34.90
C GLN A 272 -5.67 -8.95 -33.74
N THR A 273 -5.30 -9.95 -32.91
CA THR A 273 -6.05 -10.30 -31.74
C THR A 273 -6.03 -9.14 -30.72
N ILE A 274 -7.20 -8.68 -30.32
CA ILE A 274 -7.34 -7.63 -29.31
C ILE A 274 -7.55 -8.29 -27.95
N VAL A 275 -6.71 -7.93 -26.99
CA VAL A 275 -6.80 -8.37 -25.60
C VAL A 275 -7.15 -7.21 -24.68
N SER A 276 -7.94 -7.52 -23.65
CA SER A 276 -8.26 -6.60 -22.55
C SER A 276 -7.50 -7.03 -21.33
N TYR A 277 -6.93 -6.07 -20.60
CA TYR A 277 -6.16 -6.35 -19.41
C TYR A 277 -6.17 -5.14 -18.47
N SER A 278 -5.81 -5.34 -17.23
CA SER A 278 -5.62 -4.26 -16.27
C SER A 278 -4.21 -4.28 -15.67
N ILE A 279 -3.66 -3.10 -15.44
CA ILE A 279 -2.37 -2.90 -14.78
C ILE A 279 -2.60 -2.18 -13.45
N ILE A 280 -1.95 -2.66 -12.40
CA ILE A 280 -1.87 -1.98 -11.10
C ILE A 280 -0.42 -1.57 -10.87
N MET A 281 -0.17 -0.27 -10.80
CA MET A 281 1.17 0.29 -10.63
C MET A 281 1.15 1.58 -9.80
N ARG A 282 2.31 1.95 -9.28
CA ARG A 282 2.55 3.29 -8.75
C ARG A 282 2.95 4.20 -9.91
N ASP A 283 2.18 5.26 -10.13
CA ASP A 283 2.37 6.17 -11.26
C ASP A 283 3.10 7.44 -10.81
N GLU A 284 4.41 7.35 -10.70
CA GLU A 284 5.25 8.50 -10.29
C GLU A 284 5.66 9.40 -11.48
N GLN A 285 5.72 8.85 -12.69
CA GLN A 285 6.25 9.53 -13.89
C GLN A 285 5.18 9.89 -14.93
N GLY A 286 3.93 9.47 -14.70
CA GLY A 286 2.86 9.68 -15.68
C GLY A 286 3.00 8.83 -16.94
N ARG A 287 3.75 7.72 -16.91
CA ARG A 287 3.96 6.80 -18.03
C ARG A 287 3.40 5.43 -17.68
N ILE A 288 2.53 4.89 -18.54
CA ILE A 288 1.91 3.59 -18.34
C ILE A 288 2.55 2.59 -19.29
N PRO A 289 3.20 1.52 -18.78
CA PRO A 289 3.63 0.41 -19.60
C PRO A 289 2.42 -0.26 -20.26
N ALA A 290 2.43 -0.36 -21.58
CA ALA A 290 1.33 -0.95 -22.33
C ALA A 290 1.83 -2.00 -23.30
N LEU A 291 1.05 -3.07 -23.51
CA LEU A 291 1.40 -4.09 -24.48
C LEU A 291 1.36 -3.53 -25.91
N ASP A 292 2.28 -3.97 -26.74
CA ASP A 292 2.40 -3.77 -28.17
C ASP A 292 1.73 -2.51 -28.74
N TYR A 293 0.45 -2.64 -29.14
CA TYR A 293 -0.34 -1.55 -29.69
C TYR A 293 -1.53 -1.24 -28.79
N PRO A 294 -1.34 -0.35 -27.82
CA PRO A 294 -2.42 0.06 -26.95
C PRO A 294 -3.53 0.75 -27.73
N ILE A 295 -4.76 0.37 -27.40
CA ILE A 295 -5.98 0.95 -27.96
C ILE A 295 -6.64 1.77 -26.84
N ILE A 296 -6.68 3.08 -27.01
CA ILE A 296 -7.43 3.94 -26.07
C ILE A 296 -8.85 4.09 -26.61
N ASN A 297 -9.81 3.42 -26.00
CA ASN A 297 -11.21 3.73 -26.19
C ASN A 297 -11.61 4.87 -25.24
N PHE A 298 -12.24 5.91 -25.78
CA PHE A 298 -12.82 7.00 -25.00
C PHE A 298 -14.10 6.58 -24.25
N ASN A 299 -14.07 5.44 -23.55
CA ASN A 299 -15.12 5.11 -22.62
C ASN A 299 -15.00 5.99 -21.36
N ALA A 300 -16.09 6.17 -20.64
CA ALA A 300 -16.17 7.05 -19.47
C ALA A 300 -15.06 6.84 -18.42
N ASP A 301 -14.51 5.61 -18.33
CA ASP A 301 -13.44 5.27 -17.41
C ASP A 301 -12.06 5.78 -17.86
N ASN A 302 -11.79 5.80 -19.16
CA ASN A 302 -10.54 6.34 -19.72
C ASN A 302 -10.55 7.89 -19.79
N ALA A 303 -11.73 8.49 -19.97
CA ALA A 303 -11.89 9.94 -19.89
C ALA A 303 -11.58 10.48 -18.48
N ARG A 304 -11.86 9.69 -17.43
CA ARG A 304 -11.53 10.01 -16.03
C ARG A 304 -10.03 9.95 -15.75
N SER A 305 -9.31 9.01 -16.36
CA SER A 305 -7.86 8.87 -16.18
C SER A 305 -7.05 9.87 -17.00
N LYS A 306 -7.65 10.63 -17.92
CA LYS A 306 -6.98 11.60 -18.83
C LYS A 306 -5.76 10.98 -19.53
N MET A 307 -5.89 9.71 -19.97
CA MET A 307 -4.87 9.02 -20.74
C MET A 307 -4.73 9.65 -22.12
N ARG A 308 -3.49 9.85 -22.59
CA ARG A 308 -3.18 10.40 -23.90
C ARG A 308 -2.13 9.53 -24.57
N PHE A 309 -2.15 9.48 -25.90
CA PHE A 309 -1.05 8.93 -26.68
C PHE A 309 0.08 9.96 -26.80
N ALA A 310 1.30 9.49 -26.55
CA ALA A 310 2.52 10.18 -26.91
C ALA A 310 3.21 9.45 -28.08
N GLU A 311 4.35 9.93 -28.52
CA GLU A 311 5.11 9.35 -29.59
C GLU A 311 5.27 7.83 -29.44
N GLY A 312 5.19 7.12 -30.56
CA GLY A 312 5.31 5.66 -30.62
C GLY A 312 4.16 4.94 -29.94
N HIS A 313 2.98 5.55 -29.85
CA HIS A 313 1.80 4.98 -29.21
C HIS A 313 2.05 4.59 -27.75
N THR A 314 2.93 5.31 -27.05
CA THR A 314 3.08 5.19 -25.59
C THR A 314 1.94 5.92 -24.88
N ILE A 315 1.59 5.48 -23.68
CA ILE A 315 0.50 6.07 -22.91
C ILE A 315 1.06 7.00 -21.84
N ARG A 316 0.57 8.25 -21.85
CA ARG A 316 0.82 9.20 -20.79
C ARG A 316 -0.45 9.50 -20.02
N VAL A 317 -0.28 9.70 -18.72
CA VAL A 317 -1.30 10.19 -17.80
C VAL A 317 -0.71 11.33 -16.98
N ARG A 318 -1.58 12.08 -16.31
CA ARG A 318 -1.10 13.02 -15.32
C ARG A 318 -0.54 12.24 -14.13
N SER A 319 0.75 12.44 -13.81
CA SER A 319 1.42 11.82 -12.66
C SER A 319 0.60 11.95 -11.38
N HIS A 320 0.56 10.90 -10.58
CA HIS A 320 -0.15 10.82 -9.31
C HIS A 320 0.63 9.96 -8.32
N ASP A 321 0.79 10.47 -7.12
CA ASP A 321 1.45 9.74 -6.03
C ASP A 321 0.49 8.68 -5.47
N GLY A 322 0.76 7.43 -5.74
CA GLY A 322 -0.02 6.31 -5.24
C GLY A 322 -0.25 5.19 -6.24
N LEU A 323 -0.78 4.08 -5.75
CA LEU A 323 -1.17 2.94 -6.57
C LEU A 323 -2.45 3.24 -7.35
N ARG A 324 -2.43 2.95 -8.67
CA ARG A 324 -3.59 3.12 -9.55
C ARG A 324 -3.79 1.88 -10.41
N ARG A 325 -5.05 1.61 -10.70
CA ARG A 325 -5.46 0.60 -11.67
C ARG A 325 -5.81 1.27 -13.00
N PHE A 326 -5.24 0.74 -14.08
CA PHE A 326 -5.52 1.16 -15.44
C PHE A 326 -6.12 -0.02 -16.20
N VAL A 327 -7.25 0.18 -16.85
CA VAL A 327 -7.89 -0.81 -17.72
C VAL A 327 -7.51 -0.46 -19.15
N LEU A 328 -6.85 -1.40 -19.83
CA LEU A 328 -6.23 -1.19 -21.11
C LEU A 328 -6.70 -2.26 -22.12
N ARG A 329 -6.60 -1.92 -23.37
CA ARG A 329 -6.75 -2.86 -24.50
C ARG A 329 -5.57 -2.71 -25.41
N ALA A 330 -5.12 -3.82 -25.99
CA ALA A 330 -4.04 -3.81 -26.99
C ALA A 330 -4.31 -4.81 -28.09
N ALA A 331 -3.84 -4.48 -29.28
CA ALA A 331 -3.70 -5.43 -30.37
C ALA A 331 -2.33 -6.11 -30.24
N ILE A 332 -2.31 -7.43 -30.15
CA ILE A 332 -1.07 -8.21 -29.95
C ILE A 332 -0.41 -8.48 -31.29
N GLY A 333 0.87 -8.18 -31.38
CA GLY A 333 1.68 -8.44 -32.59
C GLY A 333 3.01 -7.69 -32.56
N ASN A 334 3.77 -7.83 -33.62
CA ASN A 334 5.05 -7.16 -33.80
C ASN A 334 5.04 -6.07 -34.91
N ARG A 335 3.85 -5.70 -35.38
CA ARG A 335 3.66 -4.69 -36.44
C ARG A 335 2.72 -3.60 -35.95
N LEU A 336 3.19 -2.34 -35.94
CA LEU A 336 2.39 -1.15 -35.59
C LEU A 336 2.11 -0.35 -36.89
N PRO A 337 0.90 -0.37 -37.42
CA PRO A 337 0.54 0.46 -38.56
C PRO A 337 0.66 1.96 -38.28
N GLU A 338 1.52 2.65 -39.01
CA GLU A 338 1.71 4.09 -38.89
C GLU A 338 2.21 4.68 -40.19
N LYS A 339 1.52 5.71 -40.70
CA LYS A 339 2.00 6.47 -41.87
C LYS A 339 2.93 7.58 -41.43
N LEU A 340 4.17 7.53 -41.85
CA LEU A 340 5.15 8.57 -41.57
C LEU A 340 5.20 9.61 -42.71
N SER A 341 5.16 10.88 -42.32
CA SER A 341 5.44 11.96 -43.28
C SER A 341 6.91 11.91 -43.75
N PRO A 342 7.22 12.39 -44.98
CA PRO A 342 8.60 12.42 -45.47
C PRO A 342 9.57 13.19 -44.56
N SER A 343 9.09 14.21 -43.84
CA SER A 343 9.87 14.96 -42.85
C SER A 343 10.21 14.09 -41.67
N ARG A 344 9.25 13.34 -41.14
CA ARG A 344 9.44 12.43 -40.02
C ARG A 344 10.33 11.24 -40.35
N GLN A 345 10.17 10.68 -41.57
CA GLN A 345 11.08 9.63 -42.06
C GLN A 345 12.54 10.11 -42.06
N ARG A 346 12.80 11.31 -42.60
CA ARG A 346 14.15 11.92 -42.57
C ARG A 346 14.67 12.15 -41.18
N GLN A 347 13.85 12.62 -40.27
CA GLN A 347 14.23 12.83 -38.88
C GLN A 347 14.61 11.50 -38.21
N LEU A 348 13.79 10.46 -38.37
CA LEU A 348 13.96 9.15 -37.75
C LEU A 348 15.05 8.28 -38.39
N SER A 349 15.51 8.64 -39.62
CA SER A 349 16.66 8.01 -40.25
C SER A 349 17.97 8.77 -40.06
N ARG A 350 17.95 9.91 -39.32
CA ARG A 350 19.15 10.71 -39.09
C ARG A 350 20.03 10.07 -38.01
N LEU A 351 21.30 9.85 -38.35
CA LEU A 351 22.39 9.52 -37.42
C LEU A 351 23.36 10.70 -37.41
N PRO A 352 23.37 11.52 -36.35
CA PRO A 352 24.21 12.73 -36.29
C PRO A 352 25.69 12.39 -36.15
N GLY A 353 26.54 13.40 -36.43
CA GLY A 353 27.97 13.32 -36.21
C GLY A 353 28.77 12.58 -37.26
N TYR A 354 30.08 12.64 -37.15
CA TYR A 354 31.03 11.93 -37.97
C TYR A 354 31.61 10.68 -37.29
N SER A 355 31.20 10.38 -36.09
CA SER A 355 31.59 9.18 -35.34
C SER A 355 30.97 7.90 -35.89
N ASN A 356 31.43 6.76 -35.38
CA ASN A 356 30.93 5.45 -35.69
C ASN A 356 30.98 5.11 -37.21
N GLN A 357 32.13 5.30 -37.82
CA GLN A 357 32.31 5.10 -39.27
C GLN A 357 32.27 3.63 -39.71
N ARG A 358 32.64 2.72 -38.80
CA ARG A 358 32.65 1.27 -39.05
C ARG A 358 31.21 0.75 -39.21
N ILE A 359 30.28 1.16 -38.36
CA ILE A 359 28.87 0.79 -38.50
C ILE A 359 28.24 1.39 -39.75
N ARG A 360 28.63 2.61 -40.16
CA ARG A 360 28.16 3.21 -41.43
C ARG A 360 28.61 2.40 -42.64
N SER A 361 29.82 1.86 -42.62
CA SER A 361 30.33 0.98 -43.64
C SER A 361 29.63 -0.38 -43.64
N LEU A 362 29.43 -0.98 -42.45
CA LEU A 362 28.67 -2.22 -42.29
C LEU A 362 27.21 -2.05 -42.78
N ALA A 363 26.56 -0.95 -42.40
CA ALA A 363 25.19 -0.64 -42.83
C ALA A 363 25.06 -0.53 -44.34
N ARG A 364 25.98 0.13 -45.01
CA ARG A 364 26.02 0.20 -46.49
C ARG A 364 26.22 -1.16 -47.14
N GLN A 365 27.13 -1.97 -46.60
CA GLN A 365 27.39 -3.33 -47.07
C GLN A 365 26.15 -4.22 -46.94
N LEU A 366 25.55 -4.32 -45.75
CA LEU A 366 24.36 -5.13 -45.51
C LEU A 366 23.18 -4.64 -46.33
N ARG A 367 22.98 -3.32 -46.44
CA ARG A 367 21.89 -2.73 -47.23
C ARG A 367 22.00 -3.02 -48.70
N SER A 368 23.23 -2.98 -49.30
CA SER A 368 23.46 -3.29 -50.70
C SER A 368 23.18 -4.77 -51.05
N GLN A 369 23.23 -5.66 -50.04
CA GLN A 369 22.94 -7.09 -50.19
C GLN A 369 21.47 -7.42 -49.93
N SER A 370 20.65 -6.44 -49.52
CA SER A 370 19.29 -6.66 -49.08
C SER A 370 18.29 -6.28 -50.15
N ALA A 371 17.29 -7.15 -50.40
CA ALA A 371 16.24 -6.92 -51.37
C ALA A 371 15.25 -5.82 -50.95
N ASN A 372 14.92 -5.74 -49.68
CA ASN A 372 13.99 -4.78 -49.08
C ASN A 372 14.38 -4.45 -47.65
N THR A 373 13.60 -3.64 -46.94
CA THR A 373 13.89 -3.23 -45.56
C THR A 373 13.80 -4.41 -44.60
N ALA A 374 12.84 -5.32 -44.76
CA ALA A 374 12.69 -6.50 -43.90
C ALA A 374 13.89 -7.46 -44.07
N ASP A 375 14.40 -7.66 -45.31
CA ASP A 375 15.62 -8.46 -45.55
C ASP A 375 16.86 -7.81 -44.90
N PHE A 376 16.96 -6.46 -44.94
CA PHE A 376 18.03 -5.74 -44.27
C PHE A 376 18.00 -5.94 -42.73
N VAL A 377 16.82 -5.89 -42.12
CA VAL A 377 16.64 -6.22 -40.69
C VAL A 377 17.12 -7.65 -40.41
N ASN A 378 16.69 -8.63 -41.20
CA ASN A 378 17.06 -10.04 -41.02
C ASN A 378 18.57 -10.27 -41.15
N ARG A 379 19.22 -9.63 -42.14
CA ARG A 379 20.68 -9.71 -42.31
C ARG A 379 21.44 -9.07 -41.14
N THR A 380 20.94 -7.97 -40.63
CA THR A 380 21.54 -7.33 -39.44
C THR A 380 21.40 -8.22 -38.22
N LEU A 381 20.25 -8.86 -38.01
CA LEU A 381 20.09 -9.85 -36.93
C LEU A 381 20.99 -11.07 -37.13
N ALA A 382 21.15 -11.54 -38.37
CA ALA A 382 22.07 -12.63 -38.70
C ALA A 382 23.53 -12.26 -38.38
N TYR A 383 23.93 -11.00 -38.58
CA TYR A 383 25.24 -10.51 -38.18
C TYR A 383 25.45 -10.66 -36.69
N TYR A 384 24.49 -10.26 -35.82
CA TYR A 384 24.58 -10.44 -34.37
C TYR A 384 24.65 -11.92 -33.97
N ARG A 385 23.93 -12.81 -34.64
CA ARG A 385 23.94 -14.26 -34.38
C ARG A 385 25.27 -14.93 -34.74
N THR A 386 25.90 -14.48 -35.81
CA THR A 386 27.11 -15.12 -36.34
C THR A 386 28.40 -14.62 -35.68
N GLN A 387 28.35 -13.48 -35.02
CA GLN A 387 29.48 -12.92 -34.32
C GLN A 387 29.42 -13.32 -32.80
N SER A 388 30.60 -13.36 -32.17
CA SER A 388 30.72 -13.75 -30.75
C SER A 388 30.29 -12.62 -29.79
N PHE A 389 29.01 -12.26 -29.84
CA PHE A 389 28.43 -11.32 -28.89
C PHE A 389 28.07 -12.03 -27.59
N ALA A 390 28.25 -11.34 -26.46
CA ALA A 390 27.89 -11.82 -25.12
C ALA A 390 26.98 -10.82 -24.40
N TYR A 391 25.97 -11.36 -23.74
CA TYR A 391 25.07 -10.58 -22.88
C TYR A 391 25.61 -10.52 -21.46
N THR A 392 25.77 -9.34 -20.86
CA THR A 392 26.29 -9.14 -19.51
C THR A 392 25.73 -7.88 -18.87
N LEU A 393 25.49 -7.90 -17.56
CA LEU A 393 25.10 -6.74 -16.76
C LEU A 393 26.25 -5.78 -16.46
N ASN A 394 27.51 -6.23 -16.63
CA ASN A 394 28.73 -5.48 -16.39
C ASN A 394 29.52 -5.26 -17.69
N PRO A 395 28.95 -4.54 -18.69
CA PRO A 395 29.67 -4.24 -19.92
C PRO A 395 30.84 -3.27 -19.62
N PRO A 396 31.90 -3.29 -20.45
CA PRO A 396 32.93 -2.28 -20.39
C PRO A 396 32.35 -0.89 -20.58
N LEU A 397 32.59 0.02 -19.64
CA LEU A 397 32.15 1.42 -19.76
C LEU A 397 32.94 2.12 -20.86
N ASP A 398 32.28 2.50 -21.93
CA ASP A 398 32.85 3.31 -23.01
C ASP A 398 32.02 4.59 -23.20
N ARG A 399 32.64 5.74 -22.98
CA ARG A 399 32.08 7.08 -23.17
C ARG A 399 32.64 7.82 -24.39
N SER A 400 33.37 7.08 -25.25
CA SER A 400 33.94 7.68 -26.46
C SER A 400 32.84 8.00 -27.48
N PRO A 401 33.06 8.94 -28.39
CA PRO A 401 32.14 9.22 -29.50
C PRO A 401 31.92 8.01 -30.42
N ASP A 402 32.86 7.06 -30.47
CA ASP A 402 32.82 5.84 -31.30
C ASP A 402 32.39 4.59 -30.49
N ARG A 403 31.72 4.78 -29.35
CA ARG A 403 31.31 3.69 -28.44
C ARG A 403 30.47 2.61 -29.13
N ILE A 404 29.65 2.99 -30.15
CA ILE A 404 28.83 2.04 -30.90
C ILE A 404 29.71 1.16 -31.78
N ASP A 405 30.72 1.74 -32.47
CA ASP A 405 31.71 0.99 -33.21
C ASP A 405 32.48 0.03 -32.33
N ASN A 406 32.95 0.52 -31.19
CA ASN A 406 33.70 -0.26 -30.18
C ASN A 406 32.87 -1.43 -29.65
N PHE A 407 31.57 -1.22 -29.40
CA PHE A 407 30.66 -2.30 -29.00
C PHE A 407 30.51 -3.34 -30.10
N VAL A 408 30.22 -2.91 -31.32
CA VAL A 408 29.89 -3.84 -32.43
C VAL A 408 31.10 -4.64 -32.89
N PHE A 409 32.31 -4.05 -32.90
CA PHE A 409 33.46 -4.68 -33.53
C PHE A 409 34.52 -5.16 -32.56
N ASP A 410 34.66 -4.49 -31.41
CA ASP A 410 35.81 -4.72 -30.52
C ASP A 410 35.39 -5.46 -29.25
N ASN A 411 34.48 -4.89 -28.45
CA ASN A 411 34.08 -5.43 -27.14
C ASN A 411 33.06 -6.57 -27.24
N ARG A 412 32.02 -6.41 -28.02
CA ARG A 412 30.93 -7.36 -28.25
C ARG A 412 30.26 -7.90 -26.98
N ARG A 413 30.47 -7.22 -25.87
CA ARG A 413 29.87 -7.51 -24.56
C ARG A 413 29.02 -6.36 -24.14
N GLY A 414 27.72 -6.61 -23.94
CA GLY A 414 26.76 -5.55 -23.67
C GLY A 414 25.46 -6.06 -23.08
N PHE A 415 24.62 -5.11 -22.79
CA PHE A 415 23.30 -5.24 -22.22
C PHE A 415 22.24 -4.83 -23.26
N CYS A 416 20.93 -5.01 -22.99
CA CYS A 416 19.86 -4.72 -23.97
C CYS A 416 19.95 -3.33 -24.62
N GLU A 417 20.36 -2.30 -23.87
CA GLU A 417 20.53 -0.95 -24.40
C GLU A 417 21.63 -0.84 -25.45
N HIS A 418 22.74 -1.56 -25.32
CA HIS A 418 23.84 -1.58 -26.29
C HIS A 418 23.40 -2.26 -27.61
N TYR A 419 22.64 -3.35 -27.50
CA TYR A 419 22.09 -4.05 -28.64
C TYR A 419 21.03 -3.21 -29.36
N ALA A 420 20.08 -2.62 -28.63
CA ALA A 420 19.05 -1.77 -29.21
C ALA A 420 19.64 -0.50 -29.86
N GLU A 421 20.56 0.19 -29.17
CA GLU A 421 21.24 1.38 -29.70
C GLU A 421 22.02 1.07 -31.00
N SER A 422 22.89 0.07 -30.97
CA SER A 422 23.72 -0.28 -32.12
C SER A 422 22.90 -0.74 -33.33
N PHE A 423 21.84 -1.49 -33.09
CA PHE A 423 20.92 -1.94 -34.14
C PHE A 423 20.19 -0.74 -34.78
N VAL A 424 19.64 0.17 -33.97
CA VAL A 424 18.98 1.38 -34.53
C VAL A 424 19.98 2.27 -35.24
N ALA A 425 21.20 2.40 -34.73
CA ALA A 425 22.26 3.17 -35.39
C ALA A 425 22.62 2.56 -36.78
N ILE A 426 22.70 1.23 -36.92
CA ILE A 426 22.93 0.55 -38.22
C ILE A 426 21.75 0.82 -39.18
N MET A 427 20.48 0.73 -38.70
CA MET A 427 19.33 1.05 -39.55
C MET A 427 19.36 2.49 -40.02
N ARG A 428 19.59 3.45 -39.14
CA ARG A 428 19.66 4.88 -39.45
C ARG A 428 20.85 5.21 -40.37
N ALA A 429 21.98 4.55 -40.19
CA ALA A 429 23.16 4.71 -41.07
C ALA A 429 22.88 4.27 -42.54
N ALA A 430 21.92 3.37 -42.74
CA ALA A 430 21.42 2.97 -44.03
C ALA A 430 20.25 3.82 -44.54
N GLY A 431 19.86 4.87 -43.85
CA GLY A 431 18.72 5.74 -44.19
C GLY A 431 17.35 5.14 -43.88
N VAL A 432 17.29 4.08 -43.06
CA VAL A 432 16.04 3.45 -42.64
C VAL A 432 15.54 4.09 -41.33
N PRO A 433 14.27 4.56 -41.28
CA PRO A 433 13.72 5.11 -40.05
C PRO A 433 13.67 4.04 -38.95
N ALA A 434 14.26 4.35 -37.79
CA ALA A 434 14.31 3.44 -36.68
C ALA A 434 14.35 4.23 -35.36
N ARG A 435 13.87 3.63 -34.25
CA ARG A 435 13.80 4.21 -32.91
C ARG A 435 14.06 3.17 -31.82
N VAL A 436 14.52 3.62 -30.68
CA VAL A 436 14.65 2.77 -29.50
C VAL A 436 13.36 2.85 -28.70
N VAL A 437 12.93 1.73 -28.16
CA VAL A 437 11.81 1.65 -27.21
C VAL A 437 12.32 1.06 -25.91
N THR A 438 11.96 1.67 -24.79
CA THR A 438 12.24 1.16 -23.46
C THR A 438 10.94 0.84 -22.73
N GLY A 439 11.01 -0.17 -21.89
CA GLY A 439 9.87 -0.68 -21.16
C GLY A 439 10.25 -1.92 -20.37
N TYR A 440 9.40 -2.93 -20.42
CA TYR A 440 9.65 -4.22 -19.76
C TYR A 440 9.35 -5.36 -20.75
N GLN A 441 9.99 -6.52 -20.52
CA GLN A 441 9.78 -7.71 -21.34
C GLN A 441 9.57 -8.93 -20.44
N GLY A 442 8.48 -9.69 -20.69
CA GLY A 442 8.11 -10.84 -19.88
C GLY A 442 7.38 -10.45 -18.60
N GLY A 443 7.78 -11.09 -17.54
CA GLY A 443 7.19 -11.05 -16.21
C GLY A 443 7.04 -12.46 -15.65
N GLU A 444 6.76 -12.58 -14.36
CA GLU A 444 6.52 -13.85 -13.69
C GLU A 444 5.02 -14.09 -13.51
N TYR A 445 4.51 -15.19 -14.06
CA TYR A 445 3.10 -15.56 -13.90
C TYR A 445 2.85 -16.20 -12.55
N ASN A 446 1.87 -15.68 -11.81
CA ASN A 446 1.37 -16.30 -10.59
C ASN A 446 0.08 -17.08 -10.91
N PRO A 447 0.13 -18.41 -10.97
CA PRO A 447 -1.04 -19.22 -11.37
C PRO A 447 -2.14 -19.21 -10.31
N ASP A 448 -1.79 -19.07 -9.02
CA ASP A 448 -2.74 -19.09 -7.92
C ASP A 448 -3.55 -17.79 -7.87
N GLY A 449 -2.91 -16.66 -8.19
CA GLY A 449 -3.55 -15.35 -8.26
C GLY A 449 -4.08 -14.98 -9.65
N GLY A 450 -3.67 -15.67 -10.71
CA GLY A 450 -4.10 -15.39 -12.09
C GLY A 450 -3.55 -14.07 -12.66
N PHE A 451 -2.37 -13.63 -12.21
CA PHE A 451 -1.77 -12.35 -12.63
C PHE A 451 -0.28 -12.47 -12.95
N TRP A 452 0.22 -11.52 -13.70
CA TRP A 452 1.63 -11.36 -14.03
C TRP A 452 2.26 -10.31 -13.13
N GLN A 453 3.45 -10.62 -12.59
CA GLN A 453 4.29 -9.68 -11.86
C GLN A 453 5.44 -9.24 -12.74
N VAL A 454 5.52 -7.94 -13.01
CA VAL A 454 6.62 -7.32 -13.75
C VAL A 454 7.44 -6.49 -12.76
N ARG A 455 8.73 -6.73 -12.73
CA ARG A 455 9.66 -6.15 -11.77
C ARG A 455 10.72 -5.30 -12.45
N GLY A 456 11.54 -4.57 -11.68
CA GLY A 456 12.69 -3.83 -12.20
C GLY A 456 13.62 -4.69 -13.04
N LYS A 457 13.86 -5.95 -12.62
CA LYS A 457 14.69 -6.92 -13.37
C LYS A 457 14.19 -7.25 -14.78
N ASP A 458 12.93 -7.01 -15.07
CA ASP A 458 12.30 -7.24 -16.38
C ASP A 458 12.41 -6.03 -17.30
N ALA A 459 13.04 -4.92 -16.84
CA ALA A 459 13.28 -3.75 -17.67
C ALA A 459 14.10 -4.11 -18.89
N HIS A 460 13.70 -3.55 -20.04
CA HIS A 460 14.25 -3.94 -21.33
C HIS A 460 14.22 -2.81 -22.34
N ALA A 461 15.17 -2.86 -23.30
CA ALA A 461 15.23 -1.98 -24.46
C ALA A 461 15.25 -2.80 -25.74
N TRP A 462 14.50 -2.34 -26.74
CA TRP A 462 14.45 -2.95 -28.07
C TRP A 462 14.38 -1.90 -29.17
N ALA A 463 14.43 -2.35 -30.42
CA ALA A 463 14.34 -1.48 -31.57
C ALA A 463 12.96 -1.58 -32.25
N GLU A 464 12.54 -0.50 -32.91
CA GLU A 464 11.47 -0.48 -33.87
C GLU A 464 12.00 0.09 -35.20
N VAL A 465 11.70 -0.60 -36.30
CA VAL A 465 12.12 -0.25 -37.68
C VAL A 465 10.89 -0.02 -38.51
N TRP A 466 10.81 1.11 -39.19
CA TRP A 466 9.69 1.39 -40.06
C TRP A 466 9.89 0.72 -41.45
N LEU A 467 8.88 -0.04 -41.84
CA LEU A 467 8.85 -0.74 -43.13
C LEU A 467 8.01 0.09 -44.12
N PRO A 468 8.61 0.72 -45.14
CA PRO A 468 7.86 1.56 -46.06
C PRO A 468 6.86 0.78 -46.89
N GLU A 469 7.14 -0.49 -47.16
CA GLU A 469 6.28 -1.37 -47.97
C GLU A 469 4.97 -1.74 -47.25
N GLU A 470 5.00 -1.75 -45.91
CA GLU A 470 3.88 -2.12 -45.05
C GLU A 470 3.23 -0.90 -44.41
N GLU A 471 3.82 0.30 -44.51
CA GLU A 471 3.47 1.50 -43.76
C GLU A 471 3.34 1.20 -42.26
N ALA A 472 4.27 0.42 -41.69
CA ALA A 472 4.20 -0.09 -40.35
C ALA A 472 5.56 -0.14 -39.67
N TRP A 473 5.58 0.05 -38.34
CA TRP A 473 6.72 -0.25 -37.50
C TRP A 473 6.82 -1.74 -37.22
N LEU A 474 7.99 -2.31 -37.42
CA LEU A 474 8.35 -3.66 -36.99
C LEU A 474 9.08 -3.60 -35.68
N ARG A 475 8.57 -4.26 -34.63
CA ARG A 475 9.31 -4.51 -33.41
C ARG A 475 10.43 -5.51 -33.67
N VAL A 476 11.64 -5.15 -33.32
CA VAL A 476 12.86 -5.97 -33.46
C VAL A 476 13.60 -5.96 -32.13
N ASP A 477 13.83 -7.15 -31.59
CA ASP A 477 14.67 -7.31 -30.42
C ASP A 477 16.01 -7.94 -30.81
N PRO A 478 17.08 -7.14 -30.93
CA PRO A 478 18.38 -7.68 -31.28
C PRO A 478 19.02 -8.50 -30.17
N THR A 479 18.58 -8.33 -28.92
CA THR A 479 19.01 -9.14 -27.77
C THR A 479 18.54 -10.59 -27.94
N ALA A 480 17.34 -10.80 -28.46
CA ALA A 480 16.80 -12.14 -28.77
C ALA A 480 17.65 -12.89 -29.81
N ALA A 481 18.30 -12.18 -30.70
CA ALA A 481 19.17 -12.78 -31.71
C ALA A 481 20.47 -13.36 -31.12
N VAL A 482 20.93 -12.82 -29.98
CA VAL A 482 22.15 -13.25 -29.27
C VAL A 482 21.82 -14.20 -28.15
N SER A 483 20.72 -14.02 -27.46
CA SER A 483 20.31 -14.75 -26.27
C SER A 483 18.80 -14.96 -26.23
N SER A 484 18.30 -15.97 -26.94
CA SER A 484 16.87 -16.32 -27.02
C SER A 484 16.31 -16.68 -25.64
N ASN A 485 17.11 -17.33 -24.78
CA ASN A 485 16.71 -17.71 -23.43
C ASN A 485 16.30 -16.50 -22.56
N ARG A 486 16.87 -15.31 -22.81
CA ARG A 486 16.47 -14.07 -22.13
C ARG A 486 14.96 -13.79 -22.29
N ILE A 487 14.44 -14.04 -23.47
CA ILE A 487 13.04 -13.76 -23.86
C ILE A 487 12.10 -14.86 -23.37
N GLU A 488 12.54 -16.13 -23.48
CA GLU A 488 11.71 -17.29 -23.13
C GLU A 488 11.69 -17.60 -21.65
N GLN A 489 12.83 -17.44 -20.95
CA GLN A 489 13.03 -17.86 -19.56
C GLN A 489 13.38 -16.71 -18.60
N GLY A 490 13.47 -15.49 -19.10
CA GLY A 490 13.81 -14.31 -18.34
C GLY A 490 15.32 -14.08 -18.15
N LEU A 491 15.64 -12.99 -17.45
CA LEU A 491 17.02 -12.51 -17.30
C LEU A 491 17.95 -13.50 -16.63
N SER A 492 17.50 -14.19 -15.60
CA SER A 492 18.32 -15.12 -14.80
C SER A 492 18.88 -16.29 -15.60
N SER A 493 18.26 -16.66 -16.73
CA SER A 493 18.68 -17.79 -17.57
C SER A 493 19.90 -17.53 -18.43
N VAL A 494 20.32 -16.26 -18.57
CA VAL A 494 21.38 -15.85 -19.49
C VAL A 494 22.57 -15.19 -18.83
N LEU A 495 22.51 -14.97 -17.52
CA LEU A 495 23.58 -14.36 -16.74
C LEU A 495 24.60 -15.40 -16.29
N GLU A 496 25.86 -15.00 -16.18
CA GLU A 496 26.91 -15.80 -15.56
C GLU A 496 26.59 -16.06 -14.08
N VAL A 497 27.09 -17.16 -13.51
CA VAL A 497 26.75 -17.59 -12.11
C VAL A 497 26.92 -16.50 -11.08
N GLY A 498 27.96 -15.65 -11.21
CA GLY A 498 28.18 -14.51 -10.32
C GLY A 498 27.20 -13.35 -10.51
N GLU A 499 26.63 -13.19 -11.72
CA GLU A 499 25.64 -12.17 -12.02
C GLU A 499 24.21 -12.61 -11.66
N GLN A 500 23.96 -13.93 -11.63
CA GLN A 500 22.66 -14.49 -11.20
C GLN A 500 22.36 -14.18 -9.74
N GLU A 501 23.37 -14.17 -8.85
CA GLU A 501 23.21 -13.82 -7.43
C GLU A 501 22.76 -12.36 -7.22
N LEU A 502 23.12 -11.44 -8.12
CA LEU A 502 22.71 -10.05 -8.06
C LEU A 502 21.19 -9.86 -8.33
N VAL A 503 20.61 -10.78 -9.09
CA VAL A 503 19.21 -10.71 -9.53
C VAL A 503 18.30 -11.67 -8.75
N ALA A 504 18.85 -12.81 -8.30
CA ALA A 504 18.16 -13.81 -7.49
C ALA A 504 18.26 -13.44 -6.02
N GLY A 505 17.23 -12.92 -5.42
CA GLY A 505 17.16 -12.79 -3.95
C GLY A 505 17.40 -14.14 -3.28
N SER A 506 18.05 -14.16 -2.10
CA SER A 506 18.48 -15.32 -1.35
C SER A 506 17.39 -16.41 -1.20
N GLY A 507 17.67 -17.60 -1.72
CA GLY A 507 16.71 -18.66 -2.08
C GLY A 507 15.89 -19.36 -0.99
N ASN A 508 16.06 -19.10 0.31
CA ASN A 508 15.36 -19.83 1.36
C ASN A 508 13.97 -19.26 1.76
N TRP A 509 13.53 -18.19 1.14
CA TRP A 509 12.28 -17.50 1.47
C TRP A 509 11.28 -17.49 0.31
N GLN A 510 11.43 -18.33 -0.69
CA GLN A 510 10.59 -18.33 -1.90
C GLN A 510 9.08 -18.54 -1.61
N TRP A 511 8.73 -19.39 -0.64
CA TRP A 511 7.33 -19.59 -0.27
C TRP A 511 6.70 -18.36 0.41
N TRP A 512 7.47 -17.65 1.27
CA TRP A 512 7.04 -16.38 1.86
C TRP A 512 6.88 -15.29 0.80
N SER A 513 7.79 -15.24 -0.18
CA SER A 513 7.71 -14.26 -1.25
C SER A 513 6.47 -14.48 -2.14
N LYS A 514 6.13 -15.73 -2.43
CA LYS A 514 4.89 -16.06 -3.17
C LYS A 514 3.65 -15.71 -2.38
N LEU A 515 3.53 -16.16 -1.13
CA LEU A 515 2.39 -15.87 -0.27
C LEU A 515 2.22 -14.37 -0.02
N SER A 516 3.33 -13.64 0.18
CA SER A 516 3.29 -12.20 0.36
C SER A 516 2.93 -11.47 -0.93
N ALA A 517 3.34 -11.99 -2.10
CA ALA A 517 3.00 -11.42 -3.40
C ALA A 517 1.51 -11.56 -3.70
N GLU A 518 0.91 -12.73 -3.44
CA GLU A 518 -0.53 -12.96 -3.57
C GLU A 518 -1.33 -12.08 -2.61
N GLY A 519 -0.95 -12.10 -1.34
CA GLY A 519 -1.58 -11.23 -0.34
C GLY A 519 -1.50 -9.76 -0.71
N GLN A 520 -0.33 -9.30 -1.20
CA GLN A 520 -0.12 -7.94 -1.66
C GLN A 520 -0.99 -7.61 -2.88
N PHE A 521 -1.11 -8.53 -3.83
CA PHE A 521 -1.97 -8.36 -5.01
C PHE A 521 -3.45 -8.20 -4.60
N TYR A 522 -4.01 -9.12 -3.79
CA TYR A 522 -5.39 -9.04 -3.33
C TYR A 522 -5.63 -7.81 -2.46
N TRP A 523 -4.66 -7.44 -1.62
CA TRP A 523 -4.71 -6.21 -0.86
C TRP A 523 -4.78 -4.97 -1.76
N GLN A 524 -3.92 -4.91 -2.78
CA GLN A 524 -3.94 -3.83 -3.78
C GLN A 524 -5.27 -3.79 -4.55
N GLN A 525 -5.77 -4.94 -4.96
CA GLN A 525 -6.99 -5.02 -5.76
C GLN A 525 -8.24 -4.67 -4.96
N TRP A 526 -8.39 -5.21 -3.74
CA TRP A 526 -9.63 -5.14 -2.98
C TRP A 526 -9.64 -4.08 -1.88
N VAL A 527 -8.49 -3.60 -1.43
CA VAL A 527 -8.40 -2.60 -0.36
C VAL A 527 -7.93 -1.26 -0.91
N VAL A 528 -6.77 -1.21 -1.56
CA VAL A 528 -6.16 0.05 -2.03
C VAL A 528 -6.89 0.59 -3.26
N ASN A 529 -7.13 -0.26 -4.25
CA ASN A 529 -7.80 0.10 -5.51
C ASN A 529 -9.31 -0.21 -5.53
N TYR A 530 -9.92 -0.34 -4.34
CA TYR A 530 -11.38 -0.44 -4.23
C TYR A 530 -12.02 0.89 -4.59
N ASP A 531 -12.35 1.06 -5.86
CA ASP A 531 -12.87 2.28 -6.48
C ASP A 531 -14.41 2.26 -6.65
N SER A 532 -14.95 3.30 -7.25
CA SER A 532 -16.39 3.42 -7.52
C SER A 532 -16.89 2.31 -8.46
N SER A 533 -16.07 1.81 -9.38
CA SER A 533 -16.44 0.73 -10.31
C SER A 533 -16.52 -0.62 -9.60
N SER A 534 -15.54 -0.93 -8.75
CA SER A 534 -15.52 -2.11 -7.88
C SER A 534 -16.69 -2.10 -6.89
N GLN A 535 -16.99 -0.92 -6.31
CA GLN A 535 -18.13 -0.72 -5.42
C GLN A 535 -19.45 -1.00 -6.16
N GLN A 536 -19.61 -0.47 -7.37
CA GLN A 536 -20.81 -0.67 -8.18
C GLN A 536 -21.00 -2.13 -8.59
N SER A 537 -19.90 -2.83 -8.96
CA SER A 537 -19.95 -4.26 -9.30
C SER A 537 -20.32 -5.13 -8.10
N LEU A 538 -19.77 -4.84 -6.91
CA LEU A 538 -20.10 -5.53 -5.67
C LEU A 538 -21.59 -5.38 -5.31
N PHE A 539 -22.15 -4.16 -5.41
CA PHE A 539 -23.56 -3.92 -5.12
C PHE A 539 -24.49 -4.63 -6.11
N ARG A 540 -24.09 -4.76 -7.38
CA ARG A 540 -24.81 -5.58 -8.37
C ARG A 540 -24.75 -7.07 -8.04
N SER A 541 -23.61 -7.59 -7.65
CA SER A 541 -23.45 -9.01 -7.28
C SER A 541 -24.24 -9.38 -6.02
N LEU A 542 -24.46 -8.42 -5.10
CA LEU A 542 -25.32 -8.57 -3.92
C LEU A 542 -26.81 -8.45 -4.25
N GLY A 543 -27.20 -8.27 -5.52
CA GLY A 543 -28.59 -8.11 -5.93
C GLY A 543 -29.22 -6.76 -5.62
N LEU A 544 -28.41 -5.76 -5.25
CA LEU A 544 -28.87 -4.40 -4.88
C LEU A 544 -29.03 -3.45 -6.08
N GLY A 545 -28.94 -3.95 -7.31
CA GLY A 545 -29.16 -3.17 -8.55
C GLY A 545 -28.09 -2.15 -8.88
N GLY A 546 -27.01 -2.05 -8.10
CA GLY A 546 -25.92 -1.10 -8.24
C GLY A 546 -25.81 -0.11 -7.07
N PHE A 547 -24.77 0.73 -7.09
CA PHE A 547 -24.52 1.68 -6.02
C PHE A 547 -25.37 2.96 -6.21
N ASN A 548 -26.41 3.11 -5.40
CA ASN A 548 -27.26 4.29 -5.30
C ASN A 548 -27.66 4.54 -3.84
N LEU A 549 -28.33 5.65 -3.56
CA LEU A 549 -28.69 6.03 -2.19
C LEU A 549 -29.56 4.96 -1.49
N LEU A 550 -30.50 4.36 -2.21
CA LEU A 550 -31.40 3.35 -1.65
C LEU A 550 -30.64 2.06 -1.32
N SER A 551 -29.81 1.57 -2.26
CA SER A 551 -28.97 0.37 -2.06
C SER A 551 -27.97 0.57 -0.93
N LEU A 552 -27.40 1.78 -0.80
CA LEU A 552 -26.52 2.15 0.30
C LEU A 552 -27.25 2.10 1.65
N LEU A 553 -28.45 2.69 1.74
CA LEU A 553 -29.25 2.65 2.97
C LEU A 553 -29.64 1.22 3.36
N VAL A 554 -30.06 0.40 2.40
CA VAL A 554 -30.38 -1.02 2.64
C VAL A 554 -29.13 -1.78 3.12
N PHE A 555 -27.98 -1.59 2.47
CA PHE A 555 -26.72 -2.22 2.86
C PHE A 555 -26.28 -1.80 4.27
N LEU A 556 -26.34 -0.49 4.59
CA LEU A 556 -26.00 0.02 5.92
C LEU A 556 -26.95 -0.49 7.01
N LEU A 557 -28.25 -0.60 6.70
CA LEU A 557 -29.24 -1.10 7.64
C LEU A 557 -29.01 -2.59 7.94
N ILE A 558 -28.85 -3.42 6.92
CA ILE A 558 -28.62 -4.87 7.10
C ILE A 558 -27.22 -5.12 7.67
N GLY A 559 -26.18 -4.61 7.02
CA GLY A 559 -24.80 -4.81 7.42
C GLY A 559 -24.48 -4.20 8.78
N GLY A 560 -24.98 -2.99 9.04
CA GLY A 560 -24.84 -2.31 10.32
C GLY A 560 -25.55 -3.06 11.45
N THR A 561 -26.77 -3.55 11.21
CA THR A 561 -27.50 -4.36 12.19
C THR A 561 -26.73 -5.64 12.52
N LEU A 562 -26.26 -6.37 11.50
CA LEU A 562 -25.47 -7.58 11.69
C LEU A 562 -24.15 -7.31 12.43
N ALA A 563 -23.50 -6.20 12.18
CA ALA A 563 -22.26 -5.80 12.87
C ALA A 563 -22.49 -5.36 14.33
N VAL A 564 -23.64 -4.72 14.63
CA VAL A 564 -23.98 -4.22 15.97
C VAL A 564 -24.51 -5.32 16.89
N ILE A 565 -25.16 -6.37 16.37
CA ILE A 565 -25.68 -7.48 17.18
C ILE A 565 -24.62 -8.11 18.10
N PRO A 566 -23.42 -8.50 17.65
CA PRO A 566 -22.38 -9.05 18.52
C PRO A 566 -21.95 -8.06 19.62
N LEU A 567 -21.83 -6.78 19.29
CA LEU A 567 -21.51 -5.71 20.23
C LEU A 567 -22.58 -5.54 21.30
N TRP A 568 -23.86 -5.53 20.89
CA TRP A 568 -25.00 -5.44 21.81
C TRP A 568 -25.10 -6.68 22.74
N LEU A 569 -24.91 -7.90 22.18
CA LEU A 569 -24.89 -9.13 22.96
C LEU A 569 -23.72 -9.15 23.96
N TRP A 570 -22.54 -8.71 23.54
CA TRP A 570 -21.39 -8.58 24.43
C TRP A 570 -21.65 -7.54 25.52
N TRP A 571 -22.13 -6.35 25.17
CA TRP A 571 -22.46 -5.30 26.11
C TRP A 571 -23.52 -5.78 27.13
N ARG A 572 -24.59 -6.43 26.68
CA ARG A 572 -25.62 -7.00 27.52
C ARG A 572 -25.06 -8.07 28.47
N ARG A 573 -24.06 -8.86 28.05
CA ARG A 573 -23.39 -9.85 28.91
C ARG A 573 -22.40 -9.20 29.87
N SER A 574 -21.68 -8.16 29.42
CA SER A 574 -20.68 -7.43 30.19
C SER A 574 -21.30 -6.47 31.21
N SER A 575 -22.51 -6.01 30.95
CA SER A 575 -23.24 -5.05 31.81
C SER A 575 -23.88 -5.69 33.02
N ARG A 576 -23.44 -6.87 33.45
CA ARG A 576 -23.87 -7.40 34.75
C ARG A 576 -23.28 -6.50 35.85
N ARG A 577 -24.16 -5.73 36.50
CA ARG A 577 -23.83 -4.77 37.58
C ARG A 577 -23.31 -5.47 38.83
N TYR A 578 -23.43 -6.78 38.97
CA TYR A 578 -23.15 -7.55 40.16
C TYR A 578 -22.11 -8.63 39.93
N ALA A 579 -21.20 -8.83 40.86
CA ALA A 579 -20.09 -9.79 40.74
C ALA A 579 -20.57 -11.25 40.78
N ASN A 580 -21.70 -11.51 41.46
CA ASN A 580 -22.29 -12.85 41.56
C ASN A 580 -23.81 -12.79 41.67
N LEU A 581 -24.48 -13.96 41.58
CA LEU A 581 -25.93 -14.07 41.66
C LEU A 581 -26.51 -13.76 43.03
N LEU A 582 -25.70 -13.79 44.11
CA LEU A 582 -26.11 -13.43 45.45
C LEU A 582 -26.27 -11.90 45.54
N GLU A 583 -25.26 -11.15 45.08
CA GLU A 583 -25.32 -9.70 45.04
C GLU A 583 -26.47 -9.19 44.16
N GLU A 584 -26.68 -9.84 42.97
CA GLU A 584 -27.81 -9.52 42.09
C GLU A 584 -29.16 -9.75 42.78
N GLY A 585 -29.29 -10.87 43.48
CA GLY A 585 -30.53 -11.19 44.23
C GLY A 585 -30.79 -10.24 45.39
N PHE A 586 -29.75 -9.91 46.13
CA PHE A 586 -29.85 -8.96 47.27
C PHE A 586 -30.17 -7.54 46.77
N ALA A 587 -29.53 -7.09 45.70
CA ALA A 587 -29.85 -5.81 45.08
C ALA A 587 -31.32 -5.73 44.62
N ARG A 588 -31.87 -6.83 44.06
CA ARG A 588 -33.29 -6.89 43.67
C ARG A 588 -34.24 -6.81 44.82
N ILE A 589 -33.89 -7.39 45.98
CA ILE A 589 -34.67 -7.23 47.22
C ILE A 589 -34.72 -5.76 47.59
N LYS A 590 -33.55 -5.10 47.59
CA LYS A 590 -33.43 -3.68 47.96
C LYS A 590 -34.19 -2.77 46.99
N GLU A 591 -33.96 -2.90 45.70
CA GLU A 591 -34.56 -2.05 44.66
C GLU A 591 -36.09 -2.13 44.60
N ARG A 592 -36.68 -3.25 45.01
CA ARG A 592 -38.11 -3.48 44.83
C ARG A 592 -38.94 -3.36 46.09
N LEU A 593 -38.33 -3.53 47.26
CA LEU A 593 -39.04 -3.56 48.52
C LEU A 593 -38.68 -2.40 49.46
N LEU A 594 -37.57 -1.64 49.19
CA LEU A 594 -37.19 -0.49 49.98
C LEU A 594 -37.62 0.79 49.28
N ASP A 595 -38.66 1.40 49.75
CA ASP A 595 -39.11 2.75 49.36
C ASP A 595 -38.98 3.70 50.55
N VAL A 596 -37.73 4.18 50.79
CA VAL A 596 -37.40 5.06 51.92
C VAL A 596 -36.79 6.35 51.38
N GLU A 597 -37.51 7.46 51.56
CA GLU A 597 -36.97 8.79 51.20
C GLU A 597 -35.72 9.10 52.03
N GLY A 598 -34.63 9.45 51.32
CA GLY A 598 -33.38 9.93 51.94
C GLY A 598 -32.32 8.87 52.26
N ILE A 599 -32.55 7.60 52.03
CA ILE A 599 -31.55 6.54 52.20
C ILE A 599 -31.21 5.89 50.85
N ASP A 600 -29.92 5.84 50.51
CA ASP A 600 -29.46 5.10 49.31
C ASP A 600 -29.58 3.58 49.57
N PRO A 601 -30.48 2.85 48.96
CA PRO A 601 -30.62 1.41 49.14
C PRO A 601 -29.33 0.63 48.84
N ALA A 602 -28.42 1.18 48.03
CA ALA A 602 -27.15 0.53 47.73
C ALA A 602 -26.22 0.43 48.93
N ALA A 603 -26.29 1.37 49.85
CA ALA A 603 -25.42 1.45 51.04
C ALA A 603 -25.85 0.50 52.20
N LEU A 604 -27.09 -0.02 52.16
CA LEU A 604 -27.64 -0.84 53.23
C LEU A 604 -27.09 -2.28 53.21
N GLY A 605 -26.71 -2.78 54.39
CA GLY A 605 -26.35 -4.17 54.63
C GLY A 605 -27.57 -5.10 54.73
N PRO A 606 -27.37 -6.44 54.82
CA PRO A 606 -28.47 -7.40 54.91
C PRO A 606 -29.31 -7.25 56.19
N THR A 607 -28.67 -6.97 57.34
CA THR A 607 -29.32 -6.77 58.62
C THR A 607 -30.18 -5.50 58.63
N GLU A 608 -29.61 -4.36 58.19
CA GLU A 608 -30.31 -3.08 58.04
C GLU A 608 -31.49 -3.18 57.10
N THR A 609 -31.32 -3.93 55.98
CA THR A 609 -32.38 -4.21 55.03
C THR A 609 -33.53 -5.01 55.66
N ALA A 610 -33.22 -5.98 56.52
CA ALA A 610 -34.21 -6.78 57.22
C ALA A 610 -34.99 -5.90 58.27
N ASP A 611 -34.31 -5.02 58.96
CA ASP A 611 -34.95 -4.14 59.96
C ASP A 611 -35.89 -3.13 59.31
N ILE A 612 -35.51 -2.51 58.19
CA ILE A 612 -36.38 -1.60 57.44
C ILE A 612 -37.61 -2.36 56.87
N LEU A 613 -37.41 -3.54 56.32
CA LEU A 613 -38.52 -4.37 55.80
C LEU A 613 -39.45 -4.84 56.93
N ARG A 614 -38.95 -4.99 58.17
CA ARG A 614 -39.75 -5.31 59.36
C ARG A 614 -40.60 -4.12 59.81
N GLU A 615 -40.02 -2.91 59.80
CA GLU A 615 -40.75 -1.68 60.07
C GLU A 615 -41.83 -1.38 59.01
N GLN A 616 -41.61 -1.75 57.76
CA GLN A 616 -42.58 -1.60 56.68
C GLN A 616 -43.63 -2.74 56.61
N GLU A 617 -43.63 -3.66 57.56
CA GLU A 617 -44.48 -4.88 57.55
C GLU A 617 -44.35 -5.74 56.30
N CYS A 618 -43.27 -5.60 55.55
CA CYS A 618 -42.98 -6.29 54.30
C CYS A 618 -42.07 -7.52 54.45
N LEU A 619 -41.52 -7.78 55.65
CA LEU A 619 -40.62 -8.88 55.93
C LEU A 619 -41.38 -10.20 56.15
N SER A 620 -41.38 -11.05 55.10
CA SER A 620 -41.90 -12.42 55.28
C SER A 620 -40.86 -13.35 55.88
N PRO A 621 -41.27 -14.44 56.58
CA PRO A 621 -40.31 -15.41 57.14
C PRO A 621 -39.39 -16.02 56.07
N GLU A 622 -39.88 -16.12 54.81
CA GLU A 622 -39.08 -16.57 53.68
C GLU A 622 -37.99 -15.58 53.30
N LEU A 623 -38.28 -14.26 53.30
CA LEU A 623 -37.32 -13.19 53.02
C LEU A 623 -36.30 -13.05 54.15
N GLU A 624 -36.70 -13.16 55.42
CA GLU A 624 -35.82 -13.10 56.55
C GLU A 624 -34.79 -14.24 56.53
N SER A 625 -35.24 -15.46 56.20
CA SER A 625 -34.34 -16.61 56.05
C SER A 625 -33.34 -16.42 54.89
N LEU A 626 -33.76 -15.80 53.78
CA LEU A 626 -32.93 -15.53 52.63
C LEU A 626 -31.89 -14.44 52.90
N LEU A 627 -32.24 -13.39 53.65
CA LEU A 627 -31.31 -12.34 54.09
C LEU A 627 -30.26 -12.89 55.06
N ALA A 628 -30.69 -13.68 56.05
CA ALA A 628 -29.76 -14.34 56.98
C ALA A 628 -28.83 -15.35 56.28
N GLN A 629 -29.33 -16.01 55.24
CA GLN A 629 -28.49 -16.91 54.42
C GLN A 629 -27.47 -16.14 53.57
N TYR A 630 -27.85 -14.96 52.98
CA TYR A 630 -26.97 -14.08 52.26
C TYR A 630 -25.87 -13.54 53.15
N GLU A 631 -26.21 -13.07 54.38
CA GLU A 631 -25.27 -12.57 55.39
C GLU A 631 -24.24 -13.63 55.76
N ARG A 632 -24.69 -14.87 56.02
CA ARG A 632 -23.82 -16.00 56.37
C ARG A 632 -22.82 -16.31 55.22
N TRP A 633 -23.29 -16.31 53.97
CA TRP A 633 -22.43 -16.63 52.82
C TRP A 633 -21.46 -15.53 52.40
N ASN A 634 -21.78 -14.25 52.67
CA ASN A 634 -20.92 -13.14 52.28
C ASN A 634 -20.00 -12.64 53.39
N TYR A 635 -20.39 -12.81 54.68
CA TYR A 635 -19.68 -12.21 55.78
C TYR A 635 -19.22 -13.23 56.85
N ALA A 636 -19.64 -14.49 56.79
CA ALA A 636 -19.12 -15.54 57.67
C ALA A 636 -17.98 -16.32 56.94
N ASP A 637 -17.11 -16.97 57.70
CA ASP A 637 -15.90 -17.65 57.26
C ASP A 637 -16.15 -18.86 56.33
N ASP A 638 -17.40 -19.22 56.00
CA ASP A 638 -17.77 -20.37 55.18
C ASP A 638 -17.52 -20.19 53.66
N GLY A 639 -17.19 -18.99 53.22
CA GLY A 639 -16.94 -18.65 51.80
C GLY A 639 -18.18 -18.72 50.90
N LEU A 640 -18.02 -18.33 49.62
CA LEU A 640 -19.12 -18.30 48.64
C LEU A 640 -19.60 -19.72 48.29
N PRO A 641 -20.91 -19.99 48.31
CA PRO A 641 -21.45 -21.30 48.00
C PRO A 641 -21.30 -21.67 46.49
N PRO A 642 -21.38 -22.96 46.14
CA PRO A 642 -21.33 -23.39 44.73
C PRO A 642 -22.35 -22.66 43.87
N LYS A 643 -22.02 -22.43 42.57
CA LYS A 643 -22.88 -21.71 41.63
C LYS A 643 -24.31 -22.25 41.52
N ALA A 644 -24.50 -23.57 41.74
CA ALA A 644 -25.82 -24.19 41.75
C ALA A 644 -26.68 -23.75 42.94
N ALA A 645 -26.07 -23.56 44.12
CA ALA A 645 -26.74 -23.05 45.32
C ALA A 645 -27.06 -21.55 45.18
N GLN A 646 -26.12 -20.73 44.67
CA GLN A 646 -26.37 -19.31 44.34
C GLN A 646 -27.56 -19.16 43.36
N LYS A 647 -27.66 -19.99 42.35
CA LYS A 647 -28.76 -19.97 41.37
C LYS A 647 -30.10 -20.39 41.98
N ARG A 648 -30.13 -21.32 42.96
CA ARG A 648 -31.33 -21.69 43.72
C ARG A 648 -31.79 -20.55 44.58
N TRP A 649 -30.88 -19.99 45.35
CA TRP A 649 -31.13 -18.85 46.26
C TRP A 649 -31.65 -17.62 45.47
N TYR A 650 -31.01 -17.25 44.36
CA TYR A 650 -31.47 -16.18 43.47
C TYR A 650 -32.91 -16.37 42.96
N ARG A 651 -33.26 -17.61 42.58
CA ARG A 651 -34.64 -17.92 42.17
C ARG A 651 -35.63 -17.81 43.32
N GLN A 652 -35.25 -18.17 44.54
CA GLN A 652 -36.05 -18.02 45.77
C GLN A 652 -36.24 -16.54 46.09
N CYS A 653 -35.20 -15.69 46.02
CA CYS A 653 -35.33 -14.25 46.21
C CYS A 653 -36.30 -13.65 45.16
N CYS A 654 -36.15 -13.98 43.90
CA CYS A 654 -37.06 -13.49 42.88
C CYS A 654 -38.55 -13.94 43.09
N ARG A 655 -38.79 -15.10 43.70
CA ARG A 655 -40.16 -15.56 44.04
C ARG A 655 -40.69 -14.86 45.31
N ALA A 656 -39.85 -14.73 46.33
CA ALA A 656 -40.22 -14.09 47.58
C ALA A 656 -40.59 -12.59 47.36
N VAL A 657 -39.76 -11.87 46.59
CA VAL A 657 -40.02 -10.48 46.20
C VAL A 657 -41.32 -10.29 45.41
N ARG A 658 -41.72 -11.27 44.58
CA ARG A 658 -43.00 -11.21 43.81
C ARG A 658 -44.25 -11.46 44.68
N LYS A 659 -44.10 -12.15 45.82
CA LYS A 659 -45.20 -12.48 46.70
C LYS A 659 -45.57 -11.33 47.66
N VAL A 660 -44.62 -10.44 47.89
CA VAL A 660 -44.88 -9.25 48.73
C VAL A 660 -45.75 -8.30 47.87
N LYS A 661 -46.95 -8.03 48.31
CA LYS A 661 -47.83 -7.00 47.76
C LYS A 661 -47.37 -5.69 48.46
N LEU A 662 -46.79 -4.77 47.67
CA LEU A 662 -46.58 -3.37 48.05
C LEU A 662 -47.92 -2.66 48.19
#